data_a39a8686f8a1accf9d8845d9f75a84a8
#
_entry.id   a39a8686f8a1accf9d8845d9f75a84a8
#
_cell.length_a   1.000
_cell.length_b   1.000
_cell.length_c   1.000
_cell.angle_alpha   90.00
_cell.angle_beta   90.00
_cell.angle_gamma   90.00
#
_symmetry.space_group_name_H-M   'P 1'
#
loop_
_entity.id
_entity.type
_entity.pdbx_description
1 polymer ?
#
loop_
_entity_poly.entity_id
_entity_poly.type
_entity_poly.pdbx_seq_one_letter_code
_entity_poly.pdbx_strand_id
1 'polypeptide(L)'
;MFEQAHASLYDELFWHSDLSRCDGYFLPLKLDLQSLPPNQTIITTDNKSELYLGREAILRDVTINQDRVKIFSENAQLKVNSDNELQKINFLGLTSYHEDDFIVTAKKGNYRMAQDQLSLNELSYRIGSEKNIAWGNAKKLDRDQGKTFTFDHVNVSFCPPSSPTWAMSTERMVYYPDQKLVTLENPGLVLNGTELIKFPYFSFITSGRKSGFLQPTVNYTREYGFLYRQPYYLNLASNYDWVFAPIIFTKGSYGFNQLFRYLMPSGDGQFGTEVVWDNRENDRRFQANWQHNYRPWSGATLDVDITKFSDSNWFRDFGNTFHILDTLHPIEQVSLDQVLGWGNMGIHVAKFQNDFVTDSSMIPSSEVFMLRPHLISLSRSWSLSSIFEAGHYYNIQSSNQGGFDGSVHRIVGDISLQQSINSPYGFIRNKFGEIIRYYNSDNVRTESSAIPSFSSEIGLFLEKRDKHFYQTLSPKLYYVYVPYRSQYDYPIIDASVKSDSNLSSLFSSRRFQGFDRIGDENAFVLSMSTMIKQAKATYELEMGKQINVESPRLCLDKDCDDDSYAYNPWVLNLRGHQDDVSVTANANYDTSLKSFRSVGANLELKKFLHSDWVIRYAYDLRQQDDSSGSKTDYLSRLGIRQTWYATDFLTMNGAVVKDFKDDQFFSYEIGAHYDSCCWTSNVNFGRRYIGSSTDNANSDENYQWYASVELFLKGFSSKPIIKVGKDDSHEILESIDLD
;
A
#
# COMPACT_ATOMS: atom_id res chain seq x y z
N MET A 1 3.07 5.59 47.02
CA MET A 1 3.99 6.74 46.93
C MET A 1 4.22 7.24 45.51
N PHE A 2 3.84 6.47 44.50
CA PHE A 2 3.88 6.88 43.06
C PHE A 2 2.61 7.67 42.65
N GLU A 3 1.45 7.38 43.17
CA GLU A 3 0.18 7.99 42.74
C GLU A 3 -0.01 9.47 43.12
N GLN A 4 0.52 9.93 44.25
CA GLN A 4 0.36 11.34 44.68
C GLN A 4 1.38 12.30 44.03
N ALA A 5 2.51 11.79 43.50
CA ALA A 5 3.47 12.62 42.75
C ALA A 5 3.04 12.88 41.30
N HIS A 6 2.15 12.08 40.77
CA HIS A 6 1.73 12.17 39.38
C HIS A 6 0.72 13.30 39.10
N ALA A 7 -0.22 13.60 39.99
CA ALA A 7 -1.29 14.56 39.73
C ALA A 7 -0.79 16.02 39.51
N SER A 8 0.34 16.41 40.12
CA SER A 8 0.90 17.76 39.93
C SER A 8 1.78 17.89 38.68
N LEU A 9 2.32 16.78 38.19
CA LEU A 9 3.15 16.71 36.96
C LEU A 9 2.32 16.92 35.68
N TYR A 10 1.06 16.51 35.68
CA TYR A 10 0.20 16.55 34.50
C TYR A 10 -0.14 17.99 34.08
N ASP A 11 -0.46 18.83 35.02
CA ASP A 11 -0.77 20.24 34.75
C ASP A 11 0.48 21.03 34.29
N GLU A 12 1.66 20.66 34.79
CA GLU A 12 2.93 21.30 34.48
C GLU A 12 3.44 21.04 33.05
N LEU A 13 3.12 19.89 32.48
CA LEU A 13 3.51 19.52 31.12
C LEU A 13 2.39 19.71 30.09
N PHE A 14 1.34 20.41 30.42
CA PHE A 14 0.16 20.64 29.58
C PHE A 14 -0.52 19.33 29.13
N TRP A 15 -0.61 18.37 30.06
CA TRP A 15 -1.43 17.19 29.89
C TRP A 15 -2.87 17.50 30.31
N HIS A 16 -3.84 17.25 29.43
CA HIS A 16 -5.25 17.34 29.71
C HIS A 16 -5.85 15.95 29.88
N SER A 17 -6.28 15.62 31.08
CA SER A 17 -6.96 14.36 31.38
C SER A 17 -8.40 14.42 30.87
N ASP A 18 -8.86 13.39 30.18
CA ASP A 18 -10.24 13.23 29.76
C ASP A 18 -10.67 11.75 29.85
N LEU A 19 -11.95 11.46 29.57
CA LEU A 19 -12.50 10.11 29.54
C LEU A 19 -12.26 9.41 28.17
N SER A 20 -11.31 9.88 27.38
CA SER A 20 -10.92 9.22 26.16
C SER A 20 -10.21 7.90 26.42
N ARG A 21 -10.08 7.07 25.35
CA ARG A 21 -9.41 5.76 25.39
C ARG A 21 -8.02 5.78 26.05
N CYS A 22 -7.31 6.92 25.98
CA CYS A 22 -5.96 7.08 26.50
C CYS A 22 -5.86 8.01 27.71
N ASP A 23 -6.96 8.25 28.41
CA ASP A 23 -7.07 9.06 29.64
C ASP A 23 -6.62 10.51 29.48
N GLY A 24 -6.47 11.00 28.24
CA GLY A 24 -6.11 12.40 27.99
C GLY A 24 -5.21 12.61 26.77
N TYR A 25 -4.77 13.84 26.61
CA TYR A 25 -3.87 14.27 25.51
C TYR A 25 -3.03 15.49 25.93
N PHE A 26 -1.90 15.68 25.24
CA PHE A 26 -1.10 16.88 25.44
C PHE A 26 -1.71 18.08 24.71
N LEU A 27 -1.91 19.18 25.43
CA LEU A 27 -2.34 20.42 24.82
C LEU A 27 -1.26 20.99 23.89
N PRO A 28 -1.65 21.63 22.77
CA PRO A 28 -0.70 22.34 21.91
C PRO A 28 0.02 23.44 22.68
N LEU A 29 1.32 23.60 22.44
CA LEU A 29 2.10 24.70 22.99
C LEU A 29 1.76 25.98 22.22
N LYS A 30 0.71 26.68 22.64
CA LYS A 30 0.37 28.02 22.15
C LYS A 30 0.99 29.07 23.07
N LEU A 31 2.30 29.15 23.11
CA LEU A 31 2.99 30.30 23.73
C LEU A 31 3.13 31.37 22.66
N ASP A 32 2.60 32.55 22.98
CA ASP A 32 2.88 33.78 22.23
C ASP A 32 4.33 34.20 22.58
N LEU A 33 5.27 33.52 21.95
CA LEU A 33 6.68 33.85 22.04
C LEU A 33 6.91 35.04 21.12
N GLN A 34 6.77 36.26 21.69
CA GLN A 34 7.20 37.48 20.99
C GLN A 34 8.70 37.36 20.76
N SER A 35 9.11 37.25 19.49
CA SER A 35 10.51 37.29 19.12
C SER A 35 11.08 38.67 19.48
N LEU A 36 11.86 38.74 20.54
CA LEU A 36 12.60 39.94 20.90
C LEU A 36 13.85 40.07 20.00
N PRO A 37 14.32 41.32 19.77
CA PRO A 37 15.61 41.50 19.11
C PRO A 37 16.72 40.74 19.84
N PRO A 38 17.71 40.18 19.10
CA PRO A 38 18.84 39.50 19.73
C PRO A 38 19.48 40.36 20.81
N ASN A 39 19.84 39.76 21.95
CA ASN A 39 20.47 40.37 23.11
C ASN A 39 19.55 41.29 23.97
N GLN A 40 18.24 41.25 23.78
CA GLN A 40 17.32 41.89 24.72
C GLN A 40 16.72 40.84 25.68
N THR A 41 16.78 41.15 26.98
CA THR A 41 16.12 40.34 28.02
C THR A 41 15.16 41.24 28.78
N ILE A 42 13.87 40.86 28.82
CA ILE A 42 12.84 41.57 29.55
C ILE A 42 12.46 40.72 30.76
N ILE A 43 12.62 41.30 31.96
CA ILE A 43 12.21 40.68 33.23
C ILE A 43 11.02 41.45 33.75
N THR A 44 9.90 40.77 33.95
CA THR A 44 8.67 41.32 34.53
C THR A 44 8.31 40.56 35.79
N THR A 45 7.64 41.25 36.73
CA THR A 45 7.15 40.65 37.95
C THR A 45 5.73 41.19 38.23
N ASP A 46 4.85 40.32 38.64
CA ASP A 46 3.45 40.68 38.91
C ASP A 46 3.20 41.02 40.39
N ASN A 47 4.16 40.75 41.28
CA ASN A 47 4.05 40.94 42.73
C ASN A 47 5.15 41.83 43.31
N LYS A 48 4.98 42.23 44.59
CA LYS A 48 5.94 43.05 45.33
C LYS A 48 7.32 42.38 45.35
N SER A 49 8.30 43.12 44.88
CA SER A 49 9.69 42.72 44.82
C SER A 49 10.49 43.42 45.92
N GLU A 50 11.47 42.71 46.50
CA GLU A 50 12.35 43.24 47.53
C GLU A 50 13.72 43.53 46.90
N LEU A 51 14.17 44.80 47.04
CA LEU A 51 15.49 45.21 46.56
C LEU A 51 16.40 45.43 47.78
N TYR A 52 17.48 44.69 47.88
CA TYR A 52 18.49 44.84 48.90
C TYR A 52 19.59 45.78 48.41
N LEU A 53 19.91 46.79 49.26
CA LEU A 53 21.01 47.71 49.00
C LEU A 53 22.35 46.97 48.84
N GLY A 54 22.78 46.93 47.63
CA GLY A 54 24.16 46.56 47.38
C GLY A 54 24.41 45.50 46.34
N ARG A 55 23.52 44.69 45.86
CA ARG A 55 23.80 43.71 44.72
C ARG A 55 22.84 42.53 44.59
N GLU A 56 21.77 42.48 45.35
CA GLU A 56 20.80 41.36 45.23
C GLU A 56 19.39 41.91 45.18
N ALA A 57 18.54 41.30 44.37
CA ALA A 57 17.10 41.55 44.37
C ALA A 57 16.35 40.22 44.42
N ILE A 58 15.29 40.13 45.21
CA ILE A 58 14.37 38.99 45.25
C ILE A 58 13.07 39.39 44.56
N LEU A 59 12.77 38.75 43.46
CA LEU A 59 11.57 38.97 42.69
C LEU A 59 10.62 37.77 42.88
N ARG A 60 9.31 38.04 42.92
CA ARG A 60 8.26 37.03 43.01
C ARG A 60 7.44 37.03 41.73
N ASP A 61 6.95 35.87 41.34
CA ASP A 61 6.17 35.65 40.11
C ASP A 61 6.84 36.28 38.88
N VAL A 62 8.03 35.78 38.58
CA VAL A 62 8.95 36.38 37.61
C VAL A 62 8.75 35.75 36.24
N THR A 63 8.61 36.57 35.22
CA THR A 63 8.67 36.20 33.82
C THR A 63 9.90 36.81 33.18
N ILE A 64 10.74 35.96 32.58
CA ILE A 64 11.91 36.33 31.80
C ILE A 64 11.69 35.98 30.36
N ASN A 65 11.71 36.95 29.46
CA ASN A 65 11.61 36.78 28.03
C ASN A 65 12.95 37.16 27.40
N GLN A 66 13.53 36.24 26.62
CA GLN A 66 14.77 36.44 25.88
C GLN A 66 14.69 35.69 24.56
N ASP A 67 14.69 36.39 23.42
CA ASP A 67 14.51 35.83 22.10
C ASP A 67 13.28 34.88 22.02
N ARG A 68 13.46 33.59 21.82
CA ARG A 68 12.42 32.54 21.79
C ARG A 68 12.22 31.83 23.13
N VAL A 69 12.97 32.23 24.13
CA VAL A 69 12.97 31.62 25.46
C VAL A 69 12.05 32.39 26.39
N LYS A 70 11.20 31.67 27.11
CA LYS A 70 10.36 32.24 28.17
C LYS A 70 10.54 31.42 29.45
N ILE A 71 10.94 32.08 30.54
CA ILE A 71 11.11 31.43 31.84
C ILE A 71 10.12 32.06 32.82
N PHE A 72 9.37 31.21 33.51
CA PHE A 72 8.53 31.59 34.64
C PHE A 72 9.13 31.05 35.92
N SER A 73 9.17 31.81 37.00
CA SER A 73 9.60 31.31 38.29
C SER A 73 8.81 31.95 39.42
N GLU A 74 8.40 31.13 40.39
CA GLU A 74 7.71 31.64 41.59
C GLU A 74 8.58 32.64 42.33
N ASN A 75 9.88 32.40 42.46
CA ASN A 75 10.83 33.29 43.11
C ASN A 75 12.16 33.28 42.35
N ALA A 76 12.74 34.45 42.14
CA ALA A 76 14.06 34.59 41.54
C ALA A 76 14.94 35.55 42.33
N GLN A 77 16.15 35.14 42.71
CA GLN A 77 17.17 35.97 43.30
C GLN A 77 18.15 36.43 42.21
N LEU A 78 18.14 37.71 41.92
CA LEU A 78 19.04 38.34 40.96
C LEU A 78 20.33 38.76 41.66
N LYS A 79 21.47 38.48 41.05
CA LYS A 79 22.79 38.92 41.49
C LYS A 79 23.45 39.76 40.41
N VAL A 80 23.89 40.98 40.78
CA VAL A 80 24.61 41.88 39.87
C VAL A 80 26.10 42.00 40.25
N ASN A 81 26.94 42.32 39.25
CA ASN A 81 28.35 42.60 39.48
C ASN A 81 28.63 44.01 40.00
N SER A 82 29.91 44.40 40.15
CA SER A 82 30.31 45.75 40.59
C SER A 82 29.84 46.87 39.67
N ASP A 83 29.58 46.54 38.40
CA ASP A 83 29.18 47.50 37.36
C ASP A 83 27.66 47.56 37.15
N ASN A 84 26.89 46.96 38.05
CA ASN A 84 25.43 46.81 38.03
C ASN A 84 24.89 45.95 36.85
N GLU A 85 25.72 45.12 36.27
CA GLU A 85 25.26 44.18 35.25
C GLU A 85 24.78 42.88 35.89
N LEU A 86 23.69 42.31 35.37
CA LEU A 86 23.10 41.07 35.85
C LEU A 86 24.02 39.89 35.57
N GLN A 87 24.58 39.30 36.62
CA GLN A 87 25.56 38.19 36.51
C GLN A 87 24.90 36.83 36.59
N LYS A 88 23.95 36.66 37.52
CA LYS A 88 23.33 35.36 37.81
C LYS A 88 21.89 35.55 38.33
N ILE A 89 21.04 34.63 37.90
CA ILE A 89 19.69 34.45 38.44
C ILE A 89 19.64 33.09 39.11
N ASN A 90 19.27 33.03 40.41
CA ASN A 90 18.96 31.77 41.09
C ASN A 90 17.42 31.64 41.17
N PHE A 91 16.89 30.57 40.65
CA PHE A 91 15.49 30.22 40.74
C PHE A 91 15.21 29.43 42.01
N LEU A 92 14.26 29.90 42.80
CA LEU A 92 13.89 29.37 44.11
C LEU A 92 12.39 29.04 44.10
N GLY A 93 12.06 27.79 43.90
CA GLY A 93 10.68 27.35 43.75
C GLY A 93 10.40 26.84 42.34
N LEU A 94 9.12 26.63 42.04
CA LEU A 94 8.72 26.07 40.75
C LEU A 94 9.12 27.02 39.62
N THR A 95 9.85 26.48 38.67
CA THR A 95 10.40 27.22 37.53
C THR A 95 10.09 26.48 36.24
N SER A 96 9.49 27.18 35.28
CA SER A 96 9.15 26.65 33.98
C SER A 96 9.96 27.35 32.90
N TYR A 97 10.64 26.54 32.06
CA TYR A 97 11.44 27.01 30.92
C TYR A 97 10.75 26.54 29.62
N HIS A 98 10.58 27.45 28.68
CA HIS A 98 9.91 27.20 27.42
C HIS A 98 10.77 27.70 26.25
N GLU A 99 11.01 26.87 25.27
CA GLU A 99 11.69 27.20 24.01
C GLU A 99 11.11 26.35 22.85
N ASP A 100 10.47 26.97 21.87
CA ASP A 100 9.81 26.31 20.76
C ASP A 100 8.92 25.12 21.21
N ASP A 101 9.29 23.89 20.81
CA ASP A 101 8.58 22.64 21.13
C ASP A 101 9.09 21.96 22.41
N PHE A 102 9.84 22.68 23.24
CA PHE A 102 10.48 22.16 24.44
C PHE A 102 10.00 22.88 25.69
N ILE A 103 9.57 22.12 26.69
CA ILE A 103 9.19 22.61 28.01
C ILE A 103 9.93 21.82 29.07
N VAL A 104 10.37 22.54 30.11
CA VAL A 104 10.91 21.95 31.33
C VAL A 104 10.29 22.64 32.53
N THR A 105 9.89 21.84 33.52
CA THR A 105 9.47 22.37 34.85
C THR A 105 10.41 21.79 35.90
N ALA A 106 11.02 22.65 36.71
CA ALA A 106 12.03 22.29 37.71
C ALA A 106 11.74 22.93 39.06
N LYS A 107 12.22 22.31 40.16
CA LYS A 107 12.04 22.83 41.50
C LYS A 107 13.04 23.91 41.87
N LYS A 108 14.20 23.89 41.26
CA LYS A 108 15.28 24.88 41.51
C LYS A 108 16.25 24.96 40.36
N GLY A 109 16.89 26.11 40.20
CA GLY A 109 17.87 26.26 39.14
C GLY A 109 18.67 27.54 39.22
N ASN A 110 19.53 27.75 38.25
CA ASN A 110 20.25 29.00 38.09
C ASN A 110 20.56 29.27 36.62
N TYR A 111 20.62 30.54 36.26
CA TYR A 111 21.01 31.02 34.95
C TYR A 111 22.14 32.02 35.06
N ARG A 112 23.23 31.78 34.37
CA ARG A 112 24.41 32.66 34.29
C ARG A 112 24.40 33.39 32.96
N MET A 113 24.04 34.67 32.99
CA MET A 113 23.82 35.48 31.78
C MET A 113 25.08 35.59 30.90
N ALA A 114 26.23 35.91 31.50
CA ALA A 114 27.50 36.16 30.75
C ALA A 114 27.95 34.92 29.98
N GLN A 115 27.56 33.74 30.38
CA GLN A 115 27.99 32.46 29.82
C GLN A 115 26.85 31.73 29.07
N ASP A 116 25.64 32.30 29.08
CA ASP A 116 24.42 31.68 28.58
C ASP A 116 24.26 30.23 29.08
N GLN A 117 24.49 30.03 30.40
CA GLN A 117 24.43 28.70 31.02
C GLN A 117 23.22 28.60 31.96
N LEU A 118 22.31 27.69 31.65
CA LEU A 118 21.17 27.33 32.48
C LEU A 118 21.42 25.98 33.15
N SER A 119 21.17 25.86 34.45
CA SER A 119 21.18 24.59 35.18
C SER A 119 19.92 24.46 35.98
N LEU A 120 19.15 23.39 35.76
CA LEU A 120 17.90 23.07 36.44
C LEU A 120 18.01 21.73 37.15
N ASN A 121 17.37 21.57 38.29
CA ASN A 121 17.42 20.33 39.09
C ASN A 121 16.02 19.86 39.47
N GLU A 122 15.87 18.54 39.58
CA GLU A 122 14.63 17.87 39.94
C GLU A 122 13.51 18.32 39.00
N LEU A 123 13.58 17.86 37.75
CA LEU A 123 12.77 18.40 36.68
C LEU A 123 11.95 17.35 35.96
N SER A 124 10.86 17.83 35.35
CA SER A 124 10.06 17.16 34.36
C SER A 124 10.19 17.89 33.03
N TYR A 125 10.15 17.18 31.93
CA TYR A 125 10.31 17.77 30.61
C TYR A 125 9.40 17.15 29.57
N ARG A 126 9.14 17.92 28.51
CA ARG A 126 8.42 17.53 27.32
C ARG A 126 9.15 18.06 26.09
N ILE A 127 9.38 17.21 25.08
CA ILE A 127 10.05 17.54 23.82
C ILE A 127 9.17 17.08 22.65
N GLY A 128 8.94 17.93 21.64
CA GLY A 128 8.22 17.62 20.40
C GLY A 128 6.84 18.24 20.32
N SER A 129 6.32 18.29 19.09
CA SER A 129 5.02 18.83 18.73
C SER A 129 4.02 17.73 18.33
N GLU A 130 2.77 18.06 18.32
CA GLU A 130 1.51 17.37 18.00
C GLU A 130 1.48 15.82 17.85
N LYS A 131 2.46 15.17 17.22
CA LYS A 131 2.38 13.72 16.91
C LYS A 131 3.40 12.84 17.63
N ASN A 132 4.57 13.38 17.94
CA ASN A 132 5.66 12.63 18.57
C ASN A 132 6.17 13.42 19.78
N ILE A 133 5.49 13.27 20.91
CA ILE A 133 5.82 13.95 22.14
C ILE A 133 6.57 12.98 23.05
N ALA A 134 7.85 13.25 23.27
CA ALA A 134 8.66 12.61 24.31
C ALA A 134 8.54 13.41 25.60
N TRP A 135 8.33 12.74 26.72
CA TRP A 135 8.27 13.35 28.04
C TRP A 135 8.97 12.47 29.08
N GLY A 136 9.33 13.07 30.18
CA GLY A 136 9.95 12.33 31.26
C GLY A 136 10.45 13.20 32.39
N ASN A 137 11.26 12.58 33.28
CA ASN A 137 11.86 13.21 34.43
C ASN A 137 13.38 13.11 34.36
N ALA A 138 14.08 14.08 34.91
CA ALA A 138 15.52 14.05 35.06
C ALA A 138 15.95 14.65 36.41
N LYS A 139 17.13 14.22 36.88
CA LYS A 139 17.69 14.75 38.13
C LYS A 139 18.29 16.12 37.88
N LYS A 140 18.89 16.36 36.72
CA LYS A 140 19.53 17.59 36.36
C LYS A 140 19.43 17.85 34.86
N LEU A 141 19.35 19.15 34.49
CA LEU A 141 19.47 19.64 33.13
C LEU A 141 20.52 20.76 33.13
N ASP A 142 21.46 20.66 32.21
CA ASP A 142 22.41 21.73 31.88
C ASP A 142 22.24 22.14 30.41
N ARG A 143 22.09 23.48 30.18
CA ARG A 143 22.13 24.07 28.84
C ARG A 143 23.42 24.87 28.74
N ASP A 144 24.22 24.58 27.72
CA ASP A 144 25.51 25.24 27.48
C ASP A 144 25.48 26.04 26.18
N GLN A 145 25.75 27.37 26.30
CA GLN A 145 25.83 28.32 25.19
C GLN A 145 24.67 28.25 24.17
N GLY A 146 23.48 27.92 24.64
CA GLY A 146 22.27 27.84 23.81
C GLY A 146 22.22 26.72 22.78
N LYS A 147 23.20 25.82 22.74
CA LYS A 147 23.34 24.82 21.65
C LYS A 147 22.81 23.44 21.98
N THR A 148 22.95 23.01 23.23
CA THR A 148 22.57 21.65 23.65
C THR A 148 21.99 21.63 25.05
N PHE A 149 21.08 20.69 25.27
CA PHE A 149 20.52 20.38 26.59
C PHE A 149 21.03 19.00 26.99
N THR A 150 21.81 18.95 28.07
CA THR A 150 22.31 17.69 28.66
C THR A 150 21.51 17.39 29.91
N PHE A 151 20.94 16.20 29.96
CA PHE A 151 20.15 15.71 31.08
C PHE A 151 20.86 14.54 31.76
N ASP A 152 20.86 14.54 33.07
CA ASP A 152 21.44 13.47 33.88
C ASP A 152 20.36 12.67 34.59
N HIS A 153 20.48 11.34 34.63
CA HIS A 153 19.56 10.36 35.25
C HIS A 153 18.12 10.57 34.75
N VAL A 154 17.87 10.15 33.55
CA VAL A 154 16.70 10.48 32.76
C VAL A 154 15.81 9.28 32.55
N ASN A 155 14.50 9.46 32.67
CA ASN A 155 13.50 8.59 32.08
C ASN A 155 12.83 9.31 30.92
N VAL A 156 12.67 8.63 29.78
CA VAL A 156 11.97 9.15 28.61
C VAL A 156 10.89 8.17 28.15
N SER A 157 9.69 8.67 27.94
CA SER A 157 8.56 7.88 27.42
C SER A 157 7.78 8.67 26.39
N PHE A 158 7.06 7.94 25.53
CA PHE A 158 6.05 8.46 24.59
C PHE A 158 4.64 8.02 25.00
N CYS A 159 4.52 7.25 26.07
CA CYS A 159 3.25 6.84 26.63
C CYS A 159 2.46 8.01 27.18
N PRO A 160 1.12 7.92 27.30
CA PRO A 160 0.37 8.84 28.15
C PRO A 160 0.94 8.89 29.57
N PRO A 161 1.11 10.09 30.16
CA PRO A 161 1.63 10.22 31.53
C PRO A 161 0.79 9.49 32.60
N SER A 162 -0.52 9.34 32.35
CA SER A 162 -1.46 8.65 33.25
C SER A 162 -1.18 7.16 33.41
N SER A 163 -0.63 6.50 32.35
CA SER A 163 -0.38 5.04 32.36
C SER A 163 0.85 4.66 31.57
N PRO A 164 2.07 5.06 32.00
CA PRO A 164 3.29 4.75 31.28
C PRO A 164 3.62 3.25 31.43
N THR A 165 3.37 2.46 30.39
CA THR A 165 3.71 1.03 30.41
C THR A 165 5.16 0.75 30.03
N TRP A 166 5.80 1.69 29.30
CA TRP A 166 7.22 1.59 28.97
C TRP A 166 7.93 2.94 29.02
N ALA A 167 9.20 2.92 29.32
CA ALA A 167 10.11 4.06 29.30
C ALA A 167 11.53 3.60 28.95
N MET A 168 12.37 4.51 28.54
CA MET A 168 13.80 4.34 28.50
C MET A 168 14.44 5.03 29.69
N SER A 169 15.28 4.34 30.44
CA SER A 169 16.07 4.90 31.54
C SER A 169 17.54 5.02 31.10
N THR A 170 18.15 6.18 31.28
CA THR A 170 19.55 6.41 30.91
C THR A 170 20.24 7.33 31.93
N GLU A 171 21.54 7.16 32.07
CA GLU A 171 22.36 8.07 32.90
C GLU A 171 22.53 9.43 32.22
N ARG A 172 22.61 9.49 30.91
CA ARG A 172 22.80 10.72 30.15
C ARG A 172 21.98 10.75 28.87
N MET A 173 21.27 11.87 28.67
CA MET A 173 20.54 12.24 27.46
C MET A 173 21.00 13.59 26.98
N VAL A 174 21.20 13.76 25.67
CA VAL A 174 21.50 15.06 25.04
C VAL A 174 20.45 15.38 24.00
N TYR A 175 19.86 16.57 24.12
CA TYR A 175 18.94 17.11 23.10
C TYR A 175 19.63 18.23 22.32
N TYR A 176 19.59 18.13 20.99
CA TYR A 176 20.10 19.08 20.01
C TYR A 176 18.92 19.77 19.31
N PRO A 177 18.52 20.98 19.74
CA PRO A 177 17.33 21.66 19.20
C PRO A 177 17.41 21.92 17.69
N ASP A 178 18.55 22.40 17.21
CA ASP A 178 18.77 22.71 15.79
C ASP A 178 18.62 21.48 14.87
N GLN A 179 19.00 20.31 15.39
CA GLN A 179 18.93 19.04 14.68
C GLN A 179 17.63 18.27 14.98
N LYS A 180 16.82 18.76 15.91
CA LYS A 180 15.64 18.05 16.45
C LYS A 180 15.97 16.63 16.90
N LEU A 181 17.18 16.43 17.45
CA LEU A 181 17.80 15.15 17.78
C LEU A 181 17.92 14.95 19.27
N VAL A 182 17.55 13.78 19.74
CA VAL A 182 17.80 13.27 21.08
C VAL A 182 18.74 12.06 21.01
N THR A 183 19.77 12.05 21.87
CA THR A 183 20.69 10.91 22.03
C THR A 183 20.68 10.41 23.46
N LEU A 184 20.72 9.09 23.61
CA LEU A 184 20.72 8.40 24.92
C LEU A 184 21.99 7.54 24.99
N GLU A 185 22.72 7.64 26.09
CA GLU A 185 23.90 6.83 26.37
C GLU A 185 23.52 5.66 27.29
N ASN A 186 23.78 4.42 26.86
CA ASN A 186 23.47 3.18 27.58
C ASN A 186 22.02 3.09 28.09
N PRO A 187 20.99 3.40 27.25
CA PRO A 187 19.61 3.33 27.71
C PRO A 187 19.16 1.92 27.98
N GLY A 188 18.44 1.74 29.08
CA GLY A 188 17.69 0.53 29.43
C GLY A 188 16.23 0.69 29.05
N LEU A 189 15.67 -0.28 28.33
CA LEU A 189 14.23 -0.37 28.11
C LEU A 189 13.54 -0.91 29.36
N VAL A 190 12.70 -0.10 29.97
CA VAL A 190 11.93 -0.42 31.16
C VAL A 190 10.48 -0.70 30.77
N LEU A 191 9.94 -1.85 31.14
CA LEU A 191 8.55 -2.24 30.91
C LEU A 191 7.90 -2.50 32.28
N ASN A 192 6.81 -1.78 32.58
CA ASN A 192 6.12 -1.86 33.87
C ASN A 192 7.09 -1.79 35.08
N GLY A 193 8.10 -0.93 35.01
CA GLY A 193 9.08 -0.72 36.08
C GLY A 193 10.24 -1.70 36.11
N THR A 194 10.28 -2.70 35.22
CA THR A 194 11.38 -3.69 35.12
C THR A 194 12.24 -3.40 33.89
N GLU A 195 13.56 -3.26 34.10
CA GLU A 195 14.50 -3.10 33.00
C GLU A 195 14.72 -4.45 32.29
N LEU A 196 14.42 -4.49 30.98
CA LEU A 196 14.49 -5.72 30.18
C LEU A 196 15.79 -5.86 29.39
N ILE A 197 16.21 -4.78 28.72
CA ILE A 197 17.35 -4.79 27.79
C ILE A 197 18.06 -3.44 27.87
N LYS A 198 19.41 -3.46 27.84
CA LYS A 198 20.26 -2.27 27.66
C LYS A 198 20.82 -2.19 26.26
N PHE A 199 20.86 -0.98 25.72
CA PHE A 199 21.49 -0.67 24.44
C PHE A 199 22.72 0.21 24.71
N PRO A 200 23.82 0.04 23.99
CA PRO A 200 25.02 0.88 24.19
C PRO A 200 24.77 2.34 23.81
N TYR A 201 23.90 2.58 22.83
CA TYR A 201 23.54 3.90 22.33
C TYR A 201 22.17 3.85 21.67
N PHE A 202 21.38 4.90 21.84
CA PHE A 202 20.15 5.08 21.13
C PHE A 202 19.93 6.55 20.76
N SER A 203 19.28 6.81 19.62
CA SER A 203 18.93 8.18 19.23
C SER A 203 17.63 8.21 18.45
N PHE A 204 16.85 9.28 18.65
CA PHE A 204 15.63 9.54 17.89
C PHE A 204 15.55 11.02 17.53
N ILE A 205 14.69 11.33 16.55
CA ILE A 205 14.39 12.71 16.15
C ILE A 205 12.94 13.03 16.51
N THR A 206 12.72 14.27 16.93
CA THR A 206 11.39 14.78 17.25
C THR A 206 10.66 15.29 16.00
N SER A 207 11.42 15.63 14.94
CA SER A 207 10.88 15.95 13.62
C SER A 207 11.97 15.82 12.54
N GLY A 208 11.55 15.58 11.27
CA GLY A 208 12.48 15.45 10.14
C GLY A 208 12.98 14.03 9.90
N ARG A 209 14.15 13.89 9.27
CA ARG A 209 14.79 12.61 8.87
C ARG A 209 16.25 12.59 9.29
N LYS A 210 16.72 11.45 9.82
CA LYS A 210 18.12 11.27 10.24
C LYS A 210 18.62 9.85 9.95
N SER A 211 19.90 9.74 9.64
CA SER A 211 20.59 8.45 9.53
C SER A 211 20.65 7.72 10.87
N GLY A 212 20.44 6.40 10.83
CA GLY A 212 20.48 5.56 12.03
C GLY A 212 20.03 4.13 11.76
N PHE A 213 20.21 3.27 12.76
CA PHE A 213 19.67 1.92 12.73
C PHE A 213 18.15 1.95 12.71
N LEU A 214 17.55 1.19 11.80
CA LEU A 214 16.15 0.85 11.84
C LEU A 214 15.98 -0.44 12.63
N GLN A 215 14.74 -0.78 12.89
CA GLN A 215 14.42 -1.97 13.66
C GLN A 215 14.86 -3.26 12.95
N PRO A 216 15.43 -4.21 13.68
CA PRO A 216 15.79 -5.50 13.13
C PRO A 216 14.52 -6.31 12.82
N THR A 217 14.61 -7.14 11.79
CA THR A 217 13.59 -8.15 11.48
C THR A 217 14.14 -9.53 11.80
N VAL A 218 13.33 -10.34 12.49
CA VAL A 218 13.64 -11.74 12.78
C VAL A 218 12.54 -12.61 12.19
N ASN A 219 12.88 -13.51 11.29
CA ASN A 219 11.96 -14.46 10.69
C ASN A 219 12.48 -15.88 10.90
N TYR A 220 11.59 -16.86 10.79
CA TYR A 220 11.98 -18.26 10.85
C TYR A 220 11.39 -19.01 9.66
N THR A 221 12.23 -19.78 8.97
CA THR A 221 11.80 -20.75 7.97
C THR A 221 12.43 -22.11 8.29
N ARG A 222 11.73 -23.18 7.93
CA ARG A 222 12.23 -24.53 8.15
C ARG A 222 13.54 -24.77 7.42
N GLU A 223 13.67 -24.20 6.24
CA GLU A 223 14.78 -24.42 5.30
C GLU A 223 16.05 -23.68 5.73
N TYR A 224 15.94 -22.42 6.16
CA TYR A 224 17.08 -21.52 6.46
C TYR A 224 17.28 -21.24 7.96
N GLY A 225 16.33 -21.67 8.81
CA GLY A 225 16.35 -21.39 10.25
C GLY A 225 15.91 -19.95 10.54
N PHE A 226 16.45 -19.35 11.60
CA PHE A 226 16.19 -17.95 11.91
C PHE A 226 16.97 -17.03 10.97
N LEU A 227 16.26 -16.08 10.40
CA LEU A 227 16.80 -14.95 9.65
C LEU A 227 16.87 -13.75 10.58
N TYR A 228 18.00 -13.10 10.64
CA TYR A 228 18.18 -11.79 11.27
C TYR A 228 18.58 -10.77 10.21
N ARG A 229 17.83 -9.65 10.11
CA ARG A 229 18.08 -8.52 9.21
C ARG A 229 18.18 -7.24 10.03
N GLN A 230 19.28 -6.49 9.91
CA GLN A 230 19.50 -5.23 10.61
C GLN A 230 19.59 -4.06 9.62
N PRO A 231 18.51 -3.34 9.33
CA PRO A 231 18.58 -2.19 8.43
C PRO A 231 19.28 -0.99 9.09
N TYR A 232 20.04 -0.27 8.29
CA TYR A 232 20.59 1.04 8.59
C TYR A 232 20.12 2.05 7.55
N TYR A 233 19.46 3.09 7.99
CA TYR A 233 18.95 4.18 7.16
C TYR A 233 20.01 5.28 7.04
N LEU A 234 20.29 5.69 5.82
CA LEU A 234 21.19 6.79 5.46
C LEU A 234 20.35 7.93 4.86
N ASN A 235 20.20 9.02 5.61
CA ASN A 235 19.66 10.28 5.12
C ASN A 235 20.75 11.06 4.40
N LEU A 236 20.94 10.80 3.11
CA LEU A 236 22.04 11.35 2.32
C LEU A 236 21.76 12.81 1.96
N ALA A 237 20.51 13.13 1.59
CA ALA A 237 20.06 14.50 1.33
C ALA A 237 18.54 14.62 1.56
N SER A 238 18.00 15.82 1.41
CA SER A 238 16.55 16.07 1.53
C SER A 238 15.71 15.29 0.51
N ASN A 239 16.30 14.96 -0.63
CA ASN A 239 15.63 14.37 -1.78
C ASN A 239 16.16 12.98 -2.18
N TYR A 240 17.10 12.38 -1.46
CA TYR A 240 17.48 10.99 -1.64
C TYR A 240 17.98 10.35 -0.35
N ASP A 241 17.72 9.07 -0.21
CA ASP A 241 18.10 8.26 0.93
C ASP A 241 18.47 6.83 0.51
N TRP A 242 19.12 6.13 1.41
CA TRP A 242 19.53 4.76 1.21
C TRP A 242 19.31 3.94 2.48
N VAL A 243 18.73 2.75 2.33
CA VAL A 243 18.65 1.74 3.39
C VAL A 243 19.55 0.58 3.00
N PHE A 244 20.45 0.20 3.88
CA PHE A 244 21.29 -0.99 3.73
C PHE A 244 21.08 -1.93 4.91
N ALA A 245 20.86 -3.22 4.63
CA ALA A 245 20.51 -4.22 5.65
C ALA A 245 21.27 -5.52 5.44
N PRO A 246 22.30 -5.83 6.23
CA PRO A 246 22.89 -7.16 6.26
C PRO A 246 21.86 -8.19 6.75
N ILE A 247 21.96 -9.40 6.19
CA ILE A 247 21.10 -10.54 6.45
C ILE A 247 21.94 -11.73 6.86
N ILE A 248 21.55 -12.43 7.92
CA ILE A 248 22.21 -13.64 8.39
C ILE A 248 21.15 -14.71 8.69
N PHE A 249 21.40 -15.92 8.24
CA PHE A 249 20.58 -17.09 8.52
C PHE A 249 21.31 -18.05 9.44
N THR A 250 20.64 -18.65 10.40
CA THR A 250 21.26 -19.57 11.37
C THR A 250 21.78 -20.86 10.74
N LYS A 251 21.31 -21.23 9.55
CA LYS A 251 21.82 -22.41 8.80
C LYS A 251 22.97 -22.08 7.83
N GLY A 252 23.59 -20.89 7.99
CA GLY A 252 24.87 -20.56 7.35
C GLY A 252 24.78 -19.71 6.08
N SER A 253 23.59 -19.51 5.49
CA SER A 253 23.39 -18.54 4.41
C SER A 253 23.50 -17.11 4.95
N TYR A 254 23.94 -16.16 4.12
CA TYR A 254 24.07 -14.75 4.49
C TYR A 254 23.87 -13.86 3.26
N GLY A 255 23.61 -12.58 3.48
CA GLY A 255 23.36 -11.66 2.39
C GLY A 255 23.20 -10.22 2.83
N PHE A 256 22.67 -9.43 1.94
CA PHE A 256 22.23 -8.06 2.23
C PHE A 256 21.05 -7.66 1.38
N ASN A 257 20.27 -6.73 1.91
CA ASN A 257 19.23 -6.00 1.21
C ASN A 257 19.63 -4.52 1.14
N GLN A 258 19.32 -3.86 0.05
CA GLN A 258 19.47 -2.40 -0.07
C GLN A 258 18.30 -1.80 -0.84
N LEU A 259 17.92 -0.57 -0.44
CA LEU A 259 16.91 0.23 -1.09
C LEU A 259 17.39 1.68 -1.18
N PHE A 260 17.61 2.16 -2.38
CA PHE A 260 17.93 3.56 -2.67
C PHE A 260 16.71 4.25 -3.23
N ARG A 261 16.33 5.40 -2.67
CA ARG A 261 15.19 6.20 -3.12
C ARG A 261 15.65 7.62 -3.43
N TYR A 262 15.07 8.19 -4.46
CA TYR A 262 15.39 9.54 -4.89
C TYR A 262 14.16 10.28 -5.42
N LEU A 263 14.16 11.59 -5.21
CA LEU A 263 13.17 12.54 -5.70
C LEU A 263 13.88 13.64 -6.50
N MET A 264 13.46 13.84 -7.74
CA MET A 264 13.93 14.89 -8.63
C MET A 264 12.82 15.92 -8.89
N PRO A 265 13.10 17.12 -9.38
CA PRO A 265 12.06 18.13 -9.65
C PRO A 265 10.95 17.64 -10.60
N SER A 266 11.27 16.72 -11.51
CA SER A 266 10.33 16.20 -12.51
C SER A 266 10.08 14.69 -12.39
N GLY A 267 10.45 14.05 -11.29
CA GLY A 267 10.25 12.62 -11.13
C GLY A 267 10.79 12.06 -9.83
N ASP A 268 10.53 10.79 -9.63
CA ASP A 268 10.97 10.03 -8.47
C ASP A 268 11.33 8.60 -8.88
N GLY A 269 11.99 7.91 -7.98
CA GLY A 269 12.29 6.52 -8.22
C GLY A 269 12.91 5.82 -7.02
N GLN A 270 12.95 4.50 -7.14
CA GLN A 270 13.60 3.64 -6.16
C GLN A 270 14.32 2.48 -6.85
N PHE A 271 15.45 2.10 -6.30
CA PHE A 271 16.22 0.95 -6.71
C PHE A 271 16.51 0.06 -5.51
N GLY A 272 16.00 -1.17 -5.55
CA GLY A 272 16.15 -2.17 -4.50
C GLY A 272 16.88 -3.41 -5.00
N THR A 273 17.75 -3.98 -4.17
CA THR A 273 18.29 -5.32 -4.41
C THR A 273 18.40 -6.10 -3.11
N GLU A 274 18.18 -7.39 -3.20
CA GLU A 274 18.52 -8.33 -2.15
C GLU A 274 19.39 -9.43 -2.75
N VAL A 275 20.52 -9.70 -2.13
CA VAL A 275 21.47 -10.73 -2.57
C VAL A 275 21.73 -11.67 -1.41
N VAL A 276 21.61 -12.96 -1.66
CA VAL A 276 21.86 -14.02 -0.68
C VAL A 276 22.87 -15.00 -1.24
N TRP A 277 23.94 -15.24 -0.49
CA TRP A 277 24.83 -16.37 -0.70
C TRP A 277 24.20 -17.58 -0.03
N ASP A 278 23.52 -18.38 -0.86
CA ASP A 278 22.76 -19.53 -0.39
C ASP A 278 23.65 -20.75 -0.20
N ASN A 279 23.84 -21.12 1.06
CA ASN A 279 24.71 -22.25 1.41
C ASN A 279 24.09 -23.64 1.08
N ARG A 280 22.76 -23.70 0.85
CA ARG A 280 22.04 -24.92 0.48
C ARG A 280 22.26 -25.26 -1.00
N GLU A 281 22.06 -24.26 -1.85
CA GLU A 281 22.18 -24.40 -3.31
C GLU A 281 23.63 -24.18 -3.77
N ASN A 282 24.52 -23.74 -2.85
CA ASN A 282 25.91 -23.34 -3.12
C ASN A 282 25.99 -22.31 -4.27
N ASP A 283 25.06 -21.37 -4.29
CA ASP A 283 24.96 -20.37 -5.34
C ASP A 283 24.64 -18.97 -4.75
N ARG A 284 24.80 -17.95 -5.58
CA ARG A 284 24.43 -16.56 -5.29
C ARG A 284 23.07 -16.28 -5.93
N ARG A 285 22.08 -16.08 -5.12
CA ARG A 285 20.71 -15.76 -5.52
C ARG A 285 20.41 -14.29 -5.28
N PHE A 286 19.55 -13.71 -6.11
CA PHE A 286 19.22 -12.28 -5.98
C PHE A 286 17.80 -11.95 -6.46
N GLN A 287 17.29 -10.84 -5.92
CA GLN A 287 16.15 -10.08 -6.40
C GLN A 287 16.62 -8.65 -6.67
N ALA A 288 16.21 -8.06 -7.79
CA ALA A 288 16.44 -6.66 -8.12
C ALA A 288 15.16 -6.01 -8.61
N ASN A 289 14.92 -4.77 -8.16
CA ASN A 289 13.77 -3.96 -8.58
C ASN A 289 14.21 -2.52 -8.81
N TRP A 290 13.80 -1.94 -9.94
CA TRP A 290 13.99 -0.53 -10.24
C TRP A 290 12.69 0.06 -10.77
N GLN A 291 12.13 1.00 -10.03
CA GLN A 291 10.97 1.79 -10.40
C GLN A 291 11.39 3.25 -10.56
N HIS A 292 11.04 3.86 -11.68
CA HIS A 292 11.36 5.24 -11.97
C HIS A 292 10.25 5.87 -12.79
N ASN A 293 9.73 6.99 -12.31
CA ASN A 293 8.79 7.84 -13.01
C ASN A 293 9.43 9.21 -13.24
N TYR A 294 9.47 9.66 -14.48
CA TYR A 294 10.10 10.90 -14.86
C TYR A 294 9.33 11.64 -15.92
N ARG A 295 9.24 12.94 -15.81
CA ARG A 295 8.64 13.84 -16.79
C ARG A 295 9.72 14.67 -17.47
N PRO A 296 10.32 14.17 -18.58
CA PRO A 296 11.45 14.81 -19.23
C PRO A 296 11.10 16.20 -19.81
N TRP A 297 9.87 16.38 -20.31
CA TRP A 297 9.32 17.64 -20.81
C TRP A 297 7.79 17.64 -20.66
N SER A 298 7.16 18.75 -21.02
CA SER A 298 5.69 18.92 -20.91
C SER A 298 4.93 17.86 -21.71
N GLY A 299 4.03 17.16 -21.04
CA GLY A 299 3.20 16.10 -21.62
C GLY A 299 3.91 14.76 -21.82
N ALA A 300 5.21 14.66 -21.52
CA ALA A 300 5.93 13.39 -21.59
C ALA A 300 6.01 12.71 -20.22
N THR A 301 5.90 11.38 -20.21
CA THR A 301 6.12 10.53 -19.06
C THR A 301 7.02 9.37 -19.46
N LEU A 302 8.14 9.21 -18.75
CA LEU A 302 9.03 8.06 -18.84
C LEU A 302 8.80 7.23 -17.60
N ASP A 303 8.34 5.99 -17.79
CA ASP A 303 8.18 5.00 -16.72
C ASP A 303 9.14 3.85 -16.94
N VAL A 304 9.84 3.48 -15.87
CA VAL A 304 10.73 2.30 -15.83
C VAL A 304 10.25 1.41 -14.69
N ASP A 305 9.93 0.17 -15.01
CA ASP A 305 9.60 -0.86 -14.04
C ASP A 305 10.38 -2.14 -14.39
N ILE A 306 11.48 -2.35 -13.69
CA ILE A 306 12.36 -3.47 -13.92
C ILE A 306 12.38 -4.33 -12.66
N THR A 307 11.93 -5.56 -12.81
CA THR A 307 11.95 -6.57 -11.76
C THR A 307 12.64 -7.83 -12.28
N LYS A 308 13.62 -8.32 -11.54
CA LYS A 308 14.40 -9.49 -11.93
C LYS A 308 14.75 -10.37 -10.74
N PHE A 309 14.68 -11.67 -10.93
CA PHE A 309 15.06 -12.69 -9.97
C PHE A 309 16.12 -13.62 -10.56
N SER A 310 16.94 -14.18 -9.69
CA SER A 310 17.93 -15.19 -10.09
C SER A 310 17.28 -16.50 -10.55
N ASP A 311 16.16 -16.86 -9.93
CA ASP A 311 15.50 -18.16 -10.12
C ASP A 311 14.03 -18.14 -9.68
N SER A 312 13.27 -19.12 -10.11
CA SER A 312 11.83 -19.27 -9.85
C SER A 312 11.47 -19.58 -8.38
N ASN A 313 12.42 -20.07 -7.60
CA ASN A 313 12.18 -20.45 -6.21
C ASN A 313 12.40 -19.29 -5.23
N TRP A 314 12.84 -18.12 -5.71
CA TRP A 314 13.16 -16.97 -4.86
C TRP A 314 12.00 -16.62 -3.90
N PHE A 315 10.77 -16.48 -4.43
CA PHE A 315 9.61 -16.10 -3.61
C PHE A 315 9.29 -17.12 -2.53
N ARG A 316 9.37 -18.41 -2.86
CA ARG A 316 9.14 -19.48 -1.90
C ARG A 316 10.15 -19.43 -0.76
N ASP A 317 11.42 -19.20 -1.07
CA ASP A 317 12.52 -19.34 -0.14
C ASP A 317 12.74 -18.06 0.70
N PHE A 318 12.68 -16.88 0.08
CA PHE A 318 13.00 -15.60 0.73
C PHE A 318 11.83 -14.61 0.81
N GLY A 319 10.75 -14.85 0.08
CA GLY A 319 9.55 -14.03 0.05
C GLY A 319 9.69 -12.77 -0.81
N ASN A 320 8.68 -11.91 -0.75
CA ASN A 320 8.58 -10.69 -1.55
C ASN A 320 8.98 -9.46 -0.72
N THR A 321 10.28 -9.14 -0.68
CA THR A 321 10.79 -8.04 0.16
C THR A 321 10.38 -6.65 -0.34
N PHE A 322 10.17 -6.49 -1.65
CA PHE A 322 9.84 -5.20 -2.27
C PHE A 322 8.37 -5.05 -2.63
N HIS A 323 7.50 -5.97 -2.18
CA HIS A 323 6.05 -5.95 -2.45
C HIS A 323 5.72 -5.83 -3.95
N ILE A 324 6.35 -6.68 -4.75
CA ILE A 324 6.11 -6.74 -6.19
C ILE A 324 4.74 -7.38 -6.43
N LEU A 325 3.85 -6.69 -7.14
CA LEU A 325 2.45 -7.08 -7.29
C LEU A 325 2.26 -8.32 -8.17
N ASP A 326 3.01 -8.40 -9.26
CA ASP A 326 2.97 -9.57 -10.16
C ASP A 326 4.19 -10.45 -9.94
N THR A 327 3.95 -11.66 -9.49
CA THR A 327 4.99 -12.65 -9.21
C THR A 327 5.11 -13.74 -10.26
N LEU A 328 4.13 -13.89 -11.15
CA LEU A 328 4.12 -14.93 -12.18
C LEU A 328 4.98 -14.54 -13.40
N HIS A 329 4.95 -13.27 -13.77
CA HIS A 329 5.68 -12.74 -14.91
C HIS A 329 6.47 -11.50 -14.52
N PRO A 330 7.62 -11.62 -13.81
CA PRO A 330 8.47 -10.48 -13.52
C PRO A 330 8.80 -9.71 -14.79
N ILE A 331 8.56 -8.40 -14.75
CA ILE A 331 8.67 -7.54 -15.92
C ILE A 331 9.93 -6.66 -15.88
N GLU A 332 10.56 -6.53 -17.04
CA GLU A 332 11.58 -5.51 -17.33
C GLU A 332 10.97 -4.56 -18.38
N GLN A 333 10.33 -3.47 -17.94
CA GLN A 333 9.61 -2.55 -18.82
C GLN A 333 10.16 -1.14 -18.78
N VAL A 334 10.25 -0.54 -19.96
CA VAL A 334 10.51 0.90 -20.13
C VAL A 334 9.45 1.46 -21.09
N SER A 335 8.74 2.49 -20.67
CA SER A 335 7.76 3.18 -21.51
C SER A 335 8.01 4.68 -21.54
N LEU A 336 7.87 5.26 -22.71
CA LEU A 336 7.89 6.70 -22.93
C LEU A 336 6.59 7.10 -23.61
N ASP A 337 5.73 7.78 -22.88
CA ASP A 337 4.44 8.27 -23.37
C ASP A 337 4.46 9.79 -23.53
N GLN A 338 3.86 10.30 -24.60
CA GLN A 338 3.70 11.71 -24.89
C GLN A 338 2.25 12.05 -25.14
N VAL A 339 1.71 12.95 -24.33
CA VAL A 339 0.41 13.58 -24.57
C VAL A 339 0.60 14.74 -25.52
N LEU A 340 -0.14 14.72 -26.63
CA LEU A 340 -0.18 15.75 -27.65
C LEU A 340 -1.58 16.39 -27.67
N GLY A 341 -1.70 17.60 -28.22
CA GLY A 341 -3.02 18.25 -28.31
C GLY A 341 -4.07 17.49 -29.14
N TRP A 342 -3.62 16.57 -29.98
CA TRP A 342 -4.49 15.76 -30.86
C TRP A 342 -4.49 14.26 -30.52
N GLY A 343 -3.72 13.81 -29.55
CA GLY A 343 -3.67 12.38 -29.18
C GLY A 343 -2.53 12.04 -28.25
N ASN A 344 -2.36 10.76 -28.02
CA ASN A 344 -1.27 10.20 -27.24
C ASN A 344 -0.40 9.32 -28.15
N MET A 345 0.91 9.37 -27.95
CA MET A 345 1.86 8.44 -28.58
C MET A 345 2.77 7.85 -27.52
N GLY A 346 3.21 6.61 -27.70
CA GLY A 346 4.07 5.94 -26.76
C GLY A 346 5.00 4.93 -27.43
N ILE A 347 6.13 4.70 -26.79
CA ILE A 347 7.06 3.61 -27.11
C ILE A 347 7.18 2.77 -25.83
N HIS A 348 6.89 1.48 -25.94
CA HIS A 348 6.91 0.53 -24.84
C HIS A 348 7.86 -0.61 -25.19
N VAL A 349 8.82 -0.87 -24.34
CA VAL A 349 9.73 -2.01 -24.44
C VAL A 349 9.53 -2.87 -23.21
N ALA A 350 9.15 -4.11 -23.40
CA ALA A 350 8.86 -5.04 -22.32
C ALA A 350 9.54 -6.39 -22.55
N LYS A 351 10.16 -6.90 -21.48
CA LYS A 351 10.70 -8.26 -21.43
C LYS A 351 10.15 -8.93 -20.17
N PHE A 352 9.71 -10.17 -20.33
CA PHE A 352 9.16 -10.97 -19.22
C PHE A 352 10.11 -12.08 -18.85
N GLN A 353 10.27 -12.33 -17.56
CA GLN A 353 10.97 -13.49 -17.05
C GLN A 353 9.97 -14.65 -16.93
N ASN A 354 10.03 -15.60 -17.85
CA ASN A 354 9.07 -16.70 -17.99
C ASN A 354 9.43 -17.96 -17.21
N ASP A 355 10.52 -17.92 -16.40
CA ASP A 355 11.00 -19.09 -15.64
C ASP A 355 10.03 -19.54 -14.52
N PHE A 356 9.02 -18.74 -14.23
CA PHE A 356 8.02 -18.97 -13.17
C PHE A 356 6.75 -19.67 -13.68
N VAL A 357 6.60 -19.85 -14.99
CA VAL A 357 5.39 -20.37 -15.64
C VAL A 357 5.70 -21.52 -16.57
N THR A 358 4.66 -22.29 -16.88
CA THR A 358 4.75 -23.35 -17.89
C THR A 358 4.79 -22.76 -19.30
N ASP A 359 5.28 -23.52 -20.27
CA ASP A 359 5.42 -23.09 -21.67
C ASP A 359 4.13 -22.49 -22.28
N SER A 360 2.96 -22.97 -21.86
CA SER A 360 1.66 -22.48 -22.34
C SER A 360 1.27 -21.09 -21.85
N SER A 361 1.97 -20.57 -20.83
CA SER A 361 1.67 -19.27 -20.19
C SER A 361 2.76 -18.23 -20.41
N MET A 362 3.73 -18.49 -21.28
CA MET A 362 4.82 -17.56 -21.55
C MET A 362 4.33 -16.30 -22.28
N ILE A 363 4.80 -15.14 -21.85
CA ILE A 363 4.52 -13.84 -22.47
C ILE A 363 5.71 -13.45 -23.34
N PRO A 364 5.51 -13.13 -24.65
CA PRO A 364 6.58 -12.68 -25.53
C PRO A 364 7.12 -11.32 -25.11
N SER A 365 8.41 -11.12 -25.33
CA SER A 365 9.02 -9.78 -25.19
C SER A 365 8.62 -8.88 -26.36
N SER A 366 8.51 -7.59 -26.12
CA SER A 366 7.96 -6.67 -27.12
C SER A 366 8.66 -5.29 -27.14
N GLU A 367 8.74 -4.73 -28.35
CA GLU A 367 9.09 -3.35 -28.61
C GLU A 367 7.94 -2.74 -29.44
N VAL A 368 7.11 -1.90 -28.83
CA VAL A 368 5.85 -1.43 -29.42
C VAL A 368 5.83 0.08 -29.47
N PHE A 369 5.58 0.63 -30.67
CA PHE A 369 5.15 2.00 -30.87
C PHE A 369 3.64 2.05 -30.96
N MET A 370 3.01 2.94 -30.21
CA MET A 370 1.57 3.10 -30.16
C MET A 370 1.18 4.56 -30.40
N LEU A 371 0.16 4.75 -31.23
CA LEU A 371 -0.43 6.06 -31.52
C LEU A 371 -1.93 5.99 -31.30
N ARG A 372 -2.46 6.81 -30.41
CA ARG A 372 -3.88 6.92 -30.08
C ARG A 372 -4.35 8.36 -30.24
N PRO A 373 -4.81 8.77 -31.42
CA PRO A 373 -5.44 10.07 -31.62
C PRO A 373 -6.63 10.23 -30.67
N HIS A 374 -6.87 11.47 -30.23
CA HIS A 374 -8.08 11.77 -29.47
C HIS A 374 -9.32 11.49 -30.33
N LEU A 375 -10.45 11.23 -29.70
CA LEU A 375 -11.71 11.09 -30.38
C LEU A 375 -12.00 12.35 -31.23
N ILE A 376 -12.03 12.19 -32.54
CA ILE A 376 -12.30 13.29 -33.48
C ILE A 376 -13.80 13.45 -33.62
N SER A 377 -14.35 14.55 -33.15
CA SER A 377 -15.75 14.90 -33.36
C SER A 377 -15.91 15.48 -34.80
N LEU A 378 -16.51 14.69 -35.68
CA LEU A 378 -16.79 15.10 -37.05
C LEU A 378 -18.06 15.97 -37.13
N SER A 379 -19.01 15.73 -36.21
CA SER A 379 -20.23 16.52 -36.04
C SER A 379 -20.81 16.30 -34.65
N ARG A 380 -21.99 16.87 -34.34
CA ARG A 380 -22.68 16.62 -33.04
C ARG A 380 -22.99 15.16 -32.77
N SER A 381 -23.13 14.35 -33.79
CA SER A 381 -23.54 12.96 -33.69
C SER A 381 -22.49 11.96 -34.21
N TRP A 382 -21.45 12.41 -34.90
CA TRP A 382 -20.44 11.54 -35.46
C TRP A 382 -19.06 11.76 -34.86
N SER A 383 -18.39 10.69 -34.52
CA SER A 383 -17.04 10.71 -34.02
C SER A 383 -16.19 9.58 -34.63
N LEU A 384 -14.93 9.88 -34.82
CA LEU A 384 -13.92 8.94 -35.33
C LEU A 384 -12.93 8.61 -34.19
N SER A 385 -12.70 7.34 -33.93
CA SER A 385 -11.62 6.87 -33.06
C SER A 385 -10.67 5.97 -33.81
N SER A 386 -9.39 6.01 -33.46
CA SER A 386 -8.39 5.16 -34.09
C SER A 386 -7.27 4.81 -33.10
N ILE A 387 -6.68 3.63 -33.29
CA ILE A 387 -5.47 3.16 -32.62
C ILE A 387 -4.55 2.62 -33.69
N PHE A 388 -3.29 3.02 -33.67
CA PHE A 388 -2.25 2.49 -34.53
C PHE A 388 -1.14 1.91 -33.66
N GLU A 389 -0.70 0.73 -34.02
CA GLU A 389 0.36 -0.01 -33.35
C GLU A 389 1.36 -0.51 -34.36
N ALA A 390 2.65 -0.37 -34.08
CA ALA A 390 3.73 -1.05 -34.80
C ALA A 390 4.64 -1.70 -33.76
N GLY A 391 4.72 -3.03 -33.79
CA GLY A 391 5.41 -3.81 -32.77
C GLY A 391 6.37 -4.82 -33.36
N HIS A 392 7.48 -5.04 -32.67
CA HIS A 392 8.38 -6.15 -32.83
C HIS A 392 8.28 -7.04 -31.58
N TYR A 393 7.91 -8.30 -31.80
CA TYR A 393 7.73 -9.30 -30.75
C TYR A 393 8.74 -10.41 -30.94
N TYR A 394 9.39 -10.85 -29.88
CA TYR A 394 10.45 -11.85 -29.94
C TYR A 394 10.38 -12.81 -28.72
N ASN A 395 11.16 -13.89 -28.77
CA ASN A 395 11.08 -15.00 -27.82
C ASN A 395 9.70 -15.66 -27.77
N ILE A 396 9.03 -15.74 -28.90
CA ILE A 396 7.80 -16.49 -29.07
C ILE A 396 8.18 -17.95 -29.10
N GLN A 397 7.67 -18.76 -28.17
CA GLN A 397 7.89 -20.20 -28.13
C GLN A 397 6.65 -20.97 -28.60
N SER A 398 6.86 -21.97 -29.42
CA SER A 398 5.82 -22.88 -29.87
C SER A 398 5.47 -23.85 -28.76
N SER A 399 4.59 -23.45 -27.85
CA SER A 399 3.89 -24.44 -27.04
C SER A 399 2.72 -24.98 -27.83
N ASN A 400 2.74 -26.25 -28.27
CA ASN A 400 1.63 -27.08 -28.77
C ASN A 400 0.52 -26.46 -29.67
N GLN A 401 0.58 -25.20 -30.01
CA GLN A 401 -0.48 -24.40 -30.62
C GLN A 401 -0.01 -23.77 -31.95
N GLY A 402 0.31 -24.59 -32.92
CA GLY A 402 0.53 -24.13 -34.30
C GLY A 402 1.94 -23.66 -34.68
N GLY A 403 2.95 -23.94 -33.87
CA GLY A 403 4.35 -24.06 -34.32
C GLY A 403 5.03 -22.81 -34.80
N PHE A 404 4.91 -21.67 -34.09
CA PHE A 404 5.69 -20.47 -34.41
C PHE A 404 6.75 -20.19 -33.33
N ASP A 405 8.01 -20.38 -33.70
CA ASP A 405 9.18 -19.97 -32.90
C ASP A 405 9.88 -18.82 -33.60
N GLY A 406 10.23 -17.75 -32.87
CA GLY A 406 11.04 -16.67 -33.40
C GLY A 406 10.58 -15.27 -33.10
N SER A 407 10.70 -14.39 -34.12
CA SER A 407 10.31 -13.00 -34.02
C SER A 407 9.28 -12.61 -35.08
N VAL A 408 8.45 -11.62 -34.73
CA VAL A 408 7.36 -11.12 -35.59
C VAL A 408 7.33 -9.60 -35.55
N HIS A 409 7.21 -8.99 -36.70
CA HIS A 409 6.79 -7.58 -36.84
C HIS A 409 5.29 -7.51 -37.10
N ARG A 410 4.57 -6.77 -36.28
CA ARG A 410 3.13 -6.57 -36.39
C ARG A 410 2.82 -5.08 -36.58
N ILE A 411 1.94 -4.78 -37.53
CA ILE A 411 1.33 -3.44 -37.67
C ILE A 411 -0.17 -3.62 -37.58
N VAL A 412 -0.82 -2.80 -36.74
CA VAL A 412 -2.26 -2.80 -36.51
C VAL A 412 -2.81 -1.40 -36.68
N GLY A 413 -3.92 -1.28 -37.39
CA GLY A 413 -4.79 -0.13 -37.38
C GLY A 413 -6.20 -0.54 -36.96
N ASP A 414 -6.70 -0.04 -35.85
CA ASP A 414 -8.10 -0.17 -35.43
C ASP A 414 -8.79 1.18 -35.59
N ILE A 415 -9.67 1.27 -36.54
CA ILE A 415 -10.36 2.52 -36.90
C ILE A 415 -11.85 2.30 -36.72
N SER A 416 -12.53 3.22 -36.07
CA SER A 416 -13.99 3.14 -35.92
C SER A 416 -14.67 4.48 -36.01
N LEU A 417 -15.75 4.49 -36.78
CA LEU A 417 -16.68 5.60 -36.94
C LEU A 417 -17.93 5.34 -36.14
N GLN A 418 -18.24 6.21 -35.22
CA GLN A 418 -19.40 6.08 -34.35
C GLN A 418 -20.40 7.21 -34.58
N GLN A 419 -21.66 6.84 -34.75
CA GLN A 419 -22.81 7.73 -34.67
C GLN A 419 -23.47 7.59 -33.30
N SER A 420 -23.70 8.72 -32.62
CA SER A 420 -24.38 8.74 -31.31
C SER A 420 -25.54 9.76 -31.38
N ILE A 421 -26.74 9.28 -31.17
CA ILE A 421 -27.97 10.08 -31.08
C ILE A 421 -28.46 9.92 -29.64
N ASN A 422 -28.40 10.99 -28.87
CA ASN A 422 -28.76 10.99 -27.46
C ASN A 422 -30.00 11.85 -27.22
N SER A 423 -30.91 11.37 -26.39
CA SER A 423 -32.07 12.09 -25.88
C SER A 423 -32.20 11.90 -24.37
N PRO A 424 -33.02 12.71 -23.67
CA PRO A 424 -33.28 12.48 -22.25
C PRO A 424 -33.92 11.12 -21.95
N TYR A 425 -34.53 10.48 -22.94
CA TYR A 425 -35.28 9.21 -22.78
C TYR A 425 -34.49 7.99 -23.22
N GLY A 426 -33.34 8.18 -23.90
CA GLY A 426 -32.55 7.07 -24.41
C GLY A 426 -31.54 7.48 -25.46
N PHE A 427 -30.89 6.51 -26.05
CA PHE A 427 -29.85 6.73 -27.06
C PHE A 427 -29.86 5.64 -28.13
N ILE A 428 -29.28 5.99 -29.28
CA ILE A 428 -28.91 5.05 -30.35
C ILE A 428 -27.42 5.31 -30.66
N ARG A 429 -26.62 4.25 -30.67
CA ARG A 429 -25.20 4.28 -31.05
C ARG A 429 -24.93 3.26 -32.13
N ASN A 430 -24.49 3.70 -33.27
CA ASN A 430 -24.05 2.85 -34.36
C ASN A 430 -22.54 2.98 -34.50
N LYS A 431 -21.82 1.87 -34.54
CA LYS A 431 -20.35 1.85 -34.70
C LYS A 431 -19.99 1.00 -35.90
N PHE A 432 -19.22 1.56 -36.80
CA PHE A 432 -18.60 0.89 -37.93
C PHE A 432 -17.09 0.86 -37.69
N GLY A 433 -16.53 -0.32 -37.55
CA GLY A 433 -15.12 -0.53 -37.24
C GLY A 433 -14.44 -1.31 -38.34
N GLU A 434 -13.14 -1.09 -38.46
CA GLU A 434 -12.26 -1.92 -39.28
C GLU A 434 -10.93 -2.12 -38.60
N ILE A 435 -10.48 -3.36 -38.52
CA ILE A 435 -9.19 -3.73 -37.96
C ILE A 435 -8.33 -4.24 -39.11
N ILE A 436 -7.25 -3.51 -39.41
CA ILE A 436 -6.28 -3.80 -40.42
C ILE A 436 -5.02 -4.32 -39.72
N ARG A 437 -4.51 -5.46 -40.16
CA ARG A 437 -3.32 -6.08 -39.57
C ARG A 437 -2.35 -6.54 -40.65
N TYR A 438 -1.08 -6.39 -40.36
CA TYR A 438 0.01 -6.87 -41.18
C TYR A 438 1.04 -7.56 -40.29
N TYR A 439 1.43 -8.76 -40.66
CA TYR A 439 2.45 -9.56 -39.97
C TYR A 439 3.57 -9.92 -40.94
N ASN A 440 4.80 -9.76 -40.47
CA ASN A 440 5.99 -10.20 -41.18
C ASN A 440 6.92 -10.92 -40.20
N SER A 441 7.38 -12.11 -40.58
CA SER A 441 8.25 -12.94 -39.78
C SER A 441 9.25 -13.65 -40.66
N ASP A 442 10.40 -13.98 -40.10
CA ASP A 442 11.47 -14.70 -40.81
C ASP A 442 11.08 -16.16 -41.17
N ASN A 443 10.15 -16.74 -40.41
CA ASN A 443 9.79 -18.17 -40.51
C ASN A 443 8.37 -18.43 -41.05
N VAL A 444 7.56 -17.42 -41.24
CA VAL A 444 6.16 -17.53 -41.71
C VAL A 444 5.92 -16.58 -42.85
N ARG A 445 5.06 -16.98 -43.78
CA ARG A 445 4.66 -16.15 -44.92
C ARG A 445 4.07 -14.84 -44.39
N THR A 446 4.42 -13.75 -45.05
CA THR A 446 3.80 -12.42 -44.78
C THR A 446 2.29 -12.51 -44.96
N GLU A 447 1.56 -12.12 -43.90
CA GLU A 447 0.10 -12.17 -43.86
C GLU A 447 -0.50 -10.79 -43.61
N SER A 448 -1.63 -10.50 -44.24
CA SER A 448 -2.39 -9.26 -44.01
C SER A 448 -3.88 -9.53 -44.00
N SER A 449 -4.61 -8.76 -43.18
CA SER A 449 -6.06 -8.85 -43.14
C SER A 449 -6.71 -7.50 -42.83
N ALA A 450 -7.92 -7.34 -43.34
CA ALA A 450 -8.82 -6.28 -42.96
C ALA A 450 -10.16 -6.92 -42.58
N ILE A 451 -10.62 -6.65 -41.34
CA ILE A 451 -11.81 -7.26 -40.78
C ILE A 451 -12.76 -6.14 -40.36
N PRO A 452 -13.87 -5.94 -41.10
CA PRO A 452 -14.88 -4.96 -40.75
C PRO A 452 -15.73 -5.46 -39.58
N SER A 453 -16.29 -4.52 -38.83
CA SER A 453 -17.26 -4.76 -37.78
C SER A 453 -18.38 -3.73 -37.81
N PHE A 454 -19.58 -4.16 -37.45
CA PHE A 454 -20.70 -3.27 -37.25
C PHE A 454 -21.36 -3.58 -35.91
N SER A 455 -21.71 -2.55 -35.17
CA SER A 455 -22.56 -2.72 -34.00
C SER A 455 -23.56 -1.58 -33.85
N SER A 456 -24.72 -1.90 -33.29
CA SER A 456 -25.80 -0.96 -32.99
C SER A 456 -26.33 -1.19 -31.60
N GLU A 457 -26.30 -0.16 -30.77
CA GLU A 457 -26.79 -0.17 -29.39
C GLU A 457 -27.97 0.79 -29.25
N ILE A 458 -29.08 0.32 -28.72
CA ILE A 458 -30.27 1.12 -28.39
C ILE A 458 -30.53 0.95 -26.91
N GLY A 459 -30.63 2.06 -26.21
CA GLY A 459 -30.94 2.06 -24.77
C GLY A 459 -32.01 3.07 -24.41
N LEU A 460 -32.84 2.72 -23.41
CA LEU A 460 -33.83 3.61 -22.84
C LEU A 460 -33.48 3.96 -21.39
N PHE A 461 -33.86 5.16 -20.98
CA PHE A 461 -33.75 5.65 -19.61
C PHE A 461 -35.14 5.85 -19.03
N LEU A 462 -35.54 4.98 -18.11
CA LEU A 462 -36.80 5.07 -17.40
C LEU A 462 -36.50 5.37 -15.93
N GLU A 463 -37.17 6.37 -15.39
CA GLU A 463 -36.98 6.80 -14.01
C GLU A 463 -38.30 6.89 -13.29
N LYS A 464 -38.32 6.46 -12.04
CA LYS A 464 -39.43 6.64 -11.11
C LYS A 464 -38.90 7.27 -9.82
N ARG A 465 -39.46 8.41 -9.45
CA ARG A 465 -39.15 9.09 -8.20
C ARG A 465 -40.37 9.14 -7.31
N ASP A 466 -40.22 8.67 -6.09
CA ASP A 466 -41.21 8.79 -5.01
C ASP A 466 -40.55 9.47 -3.79
N LYS A 467 -41.32 9.82 -2.78
CA LYS A 467 -40.81 10.43 -1.51
C LYS A 467 -39.78 9.55 -0.80
N HIS A 468 -39.84 8.24 -0.95
CA HIS A 468 -39.05 7.28 -0.20
C HIS A 468 -38.03 6.52 -1.05
N PHE A 469 -38.13 6.54 -2.37
CA PHE A 469 -37.18 5.86 -3.23
C PHE A 469 -37.05 6.51 -4.60
N TYR A 470 -35.90 6.29 -5.21
CA TYR A 470 -35.57 6.61 -6.58
C TYR A 470 -35.23 5.31 -7.30
N GLN A 471 -35.87 5.03 -8.41
CA GLN A 471 -35.63 3.84 -9.23
C GLN A 471 -35.28 4.24 -10.66
N THR A 472 -34.27 3.62 -11.22
CA THR A 472 -33.99 3.66 -12.64
C THR A 472 -34.21 2.29 -13.26
N LEU A 473 -34.59 2.27 -14.53
CA LEU A 473 -34.67 1.06 -15.34
C LEU A 473 -34.12 1.38 -16.71
N SER A 474 -33.09 0.66 -17.15
CA SER A 474 -32.38 0.90 -18.40
C SER A 474 -32.29 -0.38 -19.23
N PRO A 475 -33.34 -0.71 -20.00
CA PRO A 475 -33.27 -1.80 -20.97
C PRO A 475 -32.41 -1.38 -22.15
N LYS A 476 -31.59 -2.32 -22.68
CA LYS A 476 -30.72 -2.13 -23.83
C LYS A 476 -30.82 -3.32 -24.78
N LEU A 477 -30.75 -3.00 -26.05
CA LEU A 477 -30.58 -3.95 -27.14
C LEU A 477 -29.27 -3.61 -27.87
N TYR A 478 -28.42 -4.59 -28.03
CA TYR A 478 -27.17 -4.46 -28.78
C TYR A 478 -27.17 -5.53 -29.87
N TYR A 479 -26.76 -5.15 -31.05
CA TYR A 479 -26.48 -6.05 -32.15
C TYR A 479 -25.04 -5.90 -32.60
N VAL A 480 -24.35 -6.99 -32.88
CA VAL A 480 -22.97 -7.00 -33.37
C VAL A 480 -22.83 -7.97 -34.53
N TYR A 481 -22.07 -7.53 -35.52
CA TYR A 481 -21.69 -8.34 -36.67
C TYR A 481 -20.21 -8.17 -36.99
N VAL A 482 -19.46 -9.28 -36.98
CA VAL A 482 -18.07 -9.40 -37.44
C VAL A 482 -17.99 -10.65 -38.34
N PRO A 483 -17.60 -10.51 -39.62
CA PRO A 483 -17.56 -11.65 -40.53
C PRO A 483 -16.42 -12.60 -40.19
N TYR A 484 -16.63 -13.88 -40.44
CA TYR A 484 -15.60 -14.89 -40.28
C TYR A 484 -14.45 -14.67 -41.28
N ARG A 485 -13.22 -14.78 -40.79
CA ARG A 485 -11.98 -14.87 -41.57
C ARG A 485 -11.09 -15.91 -40.91
N SER A 486 -10.50 -16.83 -41.69
CA SER A 486 -9.47 -17.72 -41.17
C SER A 486 -8.25 -16.93 -40.73
N GLN A 487 -7.72 -17.24 -39.57
CA GLN A 487 -6.62 -16.48 -38.95
C GLN A 487 -5.59 -17.44 -38.31
N TYR A 488 -5.68 -18.72 -38.62
CA TYR A 488 -4.79 -19.74 -38.02
C TYR A 488 -3.35 -19.71 -38.58
N ASP A 489 -3.11 -18.92 -39.64
CA ASP A 489 -1.78 -18.67 -40.17
C ASP A 489 -1.08 -17.50 -39.47
N TYR A 490 -1.77 -16.78 -38.58
CA TYR A 490 -1.20 -15.70 -37.75
C TYR A 490 -0.69 -16.26 -36.42
N PRO A 491 0.48 -15.77 -35.93
CA PRO A 491 0.96 -16.12 -34.61
C PRO A 491 0.00 -15.66 -33.52
N ILE A 492 0.05 -16.27 -32.35
CA ILE A 492 -0.62 -15.80 -31.13
C ILE A 492 0.44 -15.13 -30.26
N ILE A 493 0.35 -13.82 -30.11
CA ILE A 493 1.25 -12.97 -29.34
C ILE A 493 0.54 -12.46 -28.09
N ASP A 494 -0.63 -11.83 -28.29
CA ASP A 494 -1.39 -11.14 -27.24
C ASP A 494 -2.87 -11.56 -27.18
N ALA A 495 -3.29 -12.49 -28.02
CA ALA A 495 -4.66 -12.94 -28.02
C ALA A 495 -4.94 -13.90 -26.86
N SER A 496 -6.00 -13.61 -26.13
CA SER A 496 -6.53 -14.48 -25.08
C SER A 496 -8.06 -14.48 -25.09
N VAL A 497 -8.66 -15.49 -24.47
CA VAL A 497 -10.12 -15.51 -24.27
C VAL A 497 -10.48 -14.38 -23.31
N LYS A 498 -11.47 -13.58 -23.70
CA LYS A 498 -11.95 -12.50 -22.87
C LYS A 498 -12.65 -13.05 -21.64
N SER A 499 -12.29 -12.57 -20.47
CA SER A 499 -13.02 -12.88 -19.23
C SER A 499 -14.39 -12.21 -19.27
N ASP A 500 -15.47 -13.01 -19.35
CA ASP A 500 -16.85 -12.55 -19.50
C ASP A 500 -17.57 -12.42 -18.15
N SER A 501 -16.84 -11.97 -17.13
CA SER A 501 -17.39 -11.89 -15.78
C SER A 501 -18.39 -10.76 -15.55
N ASN A 502 -18.55 -9.83 -16.49
CA ASN A 502 -19.45 -8.68 -16.33
C ASN A 502 -20.31 -8.38 -17.56
N LEU A 503 -21.43 -7.67 -17.33
CA LEU A 503 -22.37 -7.31 -18.38
C LEU A 503 -21.74 -6.43 -19.49
N SER A 504 -20.79 -5.58 -19.16
CA SER A 504 -20.16 -4.69 -20.15
C SER A 504 -19.35 -5.46 -21.19
N SER A 505 -18.86 -6.64 -20.87
CA SER A 505 -18.13 -7.49 -21.79
C SER A 505 -18.96 -7.96 -22.97
N LEU A 506 -20.30 -8.12 -22.79
CA LEU A 506 -21.22 -8.53 -23.86
C LEU A 506 -21.44 -7.42 -24.90
N PHE A 507 -21.19 -6.14 -24.56
CA PHE A 507 -21.35 -4.98 -25.47
C PHE A 507 -20.04 -4.68 -26.21
N SER A 508 -19.39 -5.70 -26.75
CA SER A 508 -18.12 -5.57 -27.43
C SER A 508 -18.19 -6.27 -28.79
N SER A 509 -17.53 -5.70 -29.78
CA SER A 509 -17.31 -6.36 -31.07
C SER A 509 -16.06 -7.27 -31.09
N ARG A 510 -15.50 -7.56 -29.92
CA ARG A 510 -14.30 -8.40 -29.79
C ARG A 510 -14.57 -9.54 -28.83
N ARG A 511 -14.49 -10.77 -29.30
CA ARG A 511 -14.54 -11.99 -28.48
C ARG A 511 -13.21 -12.31 -27.80
N PHE A 512 -12.10 -11.93 -28.43
CA PHE A 512 -10.76 -12.09 -27.85
C PHE A 512 -10.17 -10.77 -27.44
N GLN A 513 -9.29 -10.79 -26.46
CA GLN A 513 -8.39 -9.69 -26.15
C GLN A 513 -7.26 -9.66 -27.17
N GLY A 514 -6.49 -8.57 -27.23
CA GLY A 514 -5.39 -8.42 -28.17
C GLY A 514 -5.84 -8.20 -29.62
N PHE A 515 -4.90 -8.40 -30.55
CA PHE A 515 -5.13 -8.17 -31.98
C PHE A 515 -4.88 -9.38 -32.88
N ASP A 516 -4.34 -10.52 -32.35
CA ASP A 516 -3.97 -11.65 -33.19
C ASP A 516 -5.16 -12.50 -33.60
N ARG A 517 -6.22 -12.46 -32.83
CA ARG A 517 -7.49 -13.12 -33.13
C ARG A 517 -8.63 -12.12 -33.05
N ILE A 518 -9.34 -11.94 -34.16
CA ILE A 518 -10.56 -11.13 -34.24
C ILE A 518 -11.70 -12.10 -34.51
N GLY A 519 -12.41 -12.48 -33.44
CA GLY A 519 -13.48 -13.46 -33.48
C GLY A 519 -14.65 -12.99 -34.35
N ASP A 520 -15.14 -13.89 -35.20
CA ASP A 520 -16.41 -13.68 -35.91
C ASP A 520 -17.57 -13.65 -34.90
N GLU A 521 -18.56 -12.82 -35.17
CA GLU A 521 -19.70 -12.63 -34.28
C GLU A 521 -20.92 -12.18 -35.07
N ASN A 522 -22.05 -12.80 -34.81
CA ASN A 522 -23.36 -12.40 -35.31
C ASN A 522 -24.36 -12.65 -34.19
N ALA A 523 -24.59 -11.64 -33.36
CA ALA A 523 -25.30 -11.82 -32.10
C ALA A 523 -26.14 -10.58 -31.72
N PHE A 524 -27.22 -10.87 -30.99
CA PHE A 524 -27.96 -9.87 -30.23
C PHE A 524 -27.61 -10.00 -28.73
N VAL A 525 -27.56 -8.88 -28.05
CA VAL A 525 -27.51 -8.82 -26.58
C VAL A 525 -28.72 -8.06 -26.07
N LEU A 526 -29.52 -8.72 -25.27
CA LEU A 526 -30.57 -8.09 -24.50
C LEU A 526 -30.12 -7.88 -23.09
N SER A 527 -30.22 -6.68 -22.58
CA SER A 527 -29.88 -6.41 -21.17
C SER A 527 -30.85 -5.48 -20.50
N MET A 528 -30.90 -5.58 -19.20
CA MET A 528 -31.67 -4.72 -18.33
C MET A 528 -30.84 -4.41 -17.09
N SER A 529 -30.69 -3.13 -16.76
CA SER A 529 -30.14 -2.68 -15.49
C SER A 529 -31.18 -1.87 -14.72
N THR A 530 -31.28 -2.11 -13.44
CA THR A 530 -32.14 -1.36 -12.53
C THR A 530 -31.39 -1.01 -11.25
N MET A 531 -31.55 0.23 -10.81
CA MET A 531 -31.04 0.70 -9.54
C MET A 531 -32.19 1.21 -8.69
N ILE A 532 -32.27 0.79 -7.45
CA ILE A 532 -33.20 1.28 -6.44
C ILE A 532 -32.42 1.94 -5.33
N LYS A 533 -32.62 3.22 -5.14
CA LYS A 533 -31.98 4.02 -4.09
C LYS A 533 -32.98 4.48 -3.07
N GLN A 534 -32.74 4.19 -1.81
CA GLN A 534 -33.47 4.64 -0.63
C GLN A 534 -32.56 5.47 0.26
N ALA A 535 -33.06 6.02 1.37
CA ALA A 535 -32.26 6.89 2.26
C ALA A 535 -30.92 6.27 2.72
N LYS A 536 -30.91 4.97 3.02
CA LYS A 536 -29.75 4.23 3.54
C LYS A 536 -29.41 2.98 2.74
N ALA A 537 -30.10 2.75 1.62
CA ALA A 537 -29.93 1.54 0.83
C ALA A 537 -29.80 1.86 -0.65
N THR A 538 -28.94 1.14 -1.33
CA THR A 538 -28.83 1.15 -2.80
C THR A 538 -28.74 -0.30 -3.26
N TYR A 539 -29.60 -0.67 -4.20
CA TYR A 539 -29.61 -1.98 -4.83
C TYR A 539 -29.50 -1.80 -6.33
N GLU A 540 -28.59 -2.52 -6.94
CA GLU A 540 -28.36 -2.55 -8.38
C GLU A 540 -28.44 -3.98 -8.86
N LEU A 541 -29.23 -4.20 -9.89
CA LEU A 541 -29.35 -5.47 -10.58
C LEU A 541 -29.10 -5.23 -12.06
N GLU A 542 -28.16 -5.96 -12.61
CA GLU A 542 -27.86 -5.98 -14.03
C GLU A 542 -28.00 -7.42 -14.54
N MET A 543 -28.69 -7.60 -15.62
CA MET A 543 -28.80 -8.89 -16.28
C MET A 543 -28.71 -8.72 -17.80
N GLY A 544 -28.09 -9.70 -18.44
CA GLY A 544 -27.96 -9.72 -19.88
C GLY A 544 -27.94 -11.12 -20.46
N LYS A 545 -28.37 -11.23 -21.71
CA LYS A 545 -28.35 -12.46 -22.47
C LYS A 545 -27.80 -12.18 -23.86
N GLN A 546 -26.76 -12.90 -24.22
CA GLN A 546 -26.30 -12.97 -25.60
C GLN A 546 -27.09 -14.08 -26.34
N ILE A 547 -27.49 -13.79 -27.56
CA ILE A 547 -28.22 -14.70 -28.46
C ILE A 547 -27.46 -14.70 -29.79
N ASN A 548 -26.75 -15.76 -30.08
CA ASN A 548 -26.05 -15.92 -31.33
C ASN A 548 -27.06 -16.21 -32.45
N VAL A 549 -26.99 -15.46 -33.54
CA VAL A 549 -27.74 -15.71 -34.77
C VAL A 549 -27.06 -16.83 -35.55
N GLU A 550 -25.71 -16.82 -35.53
CA GLU A 550 -24.84 -17.87 -36.07
C GLU A 550 -23.81 -18.24 -35.02
N SER A 551 -23.49 -19.51 -34.89
CA SER A 551 -22.41 -19.94 -33.98
C SER A 551 -21.06 -19.39 -34.47
N PRO A 552 -20.25 -18.79 -33.61
CA PRO A 552 -18.91 -18.36 -33.96
C PRO A 552 -18.04 -19.54 -34.40
N ARG A 553 -17.18 -19.33 -35.40
CA ARG A 553 -16.34 -20.37 -36.01
C ARG A 553 -14.86 -20.21 -35.69
N LEU A 554 -14.39 -19.02 -35.40
CA LEU A 554 -13.01 -18.77 -35.09
C LEU A 554 -12.71 -19.12 -33.63
N CYS A 555 -11.74 -19.95 -33.40
CA CYS A 555 -11.20 -20.26 -32.07
C CYS A 555 -9.89 -19.55 -31.82
N LEU A 556 -9.43 -19.57 -30.57
CA LEU A 556 -8.10 -19.08 -30.24
C LEU A 556 -7.05 -19.96 -30.94
N ASP A 557 -7.21 -21.27 -30.81
CA ASP A 557 -6.35 -22.29 -31.40
C ASP A 557 -7.04 -23.06 -32.54
N LYS A 558 -6.24 -23.77 -33.31
CA LYS A 558 -6.71 -24.52 -34.47
C LYS A 558 -7.49 -25.79 -34.10
N ASP A 559 -7.20 -26.37 -32.95
CA ASP A 559 -7.69 -27.68 -32.50
C ASP A 559 -8.82 -27.53 -31.46
N CYS A 560 -9.67 -26.50 -31.58
CA CYS A 560 -10.79 -26.33 -30.68
C CYS A 560 -11.99 -27.21 -31.05
N ASP A 561 -12.66 -27.78 -30.05
CA ASP A 561 -13.97 -28.37 -30.20
C ASP A 561 -15.03 -27.30 -30.48
N ASP A 562 -15.81 -27.46 -31.53
CA ASP A 562 -16.84 -26.52 -32.01
C ASP A 562 -17.82 -26.06 -30.91
N ASP A 563 -18.08 -26.91 -29.91
CA ASP A 563 -19.05 -26.63 -28.84
C ASP A 563 -18.49 -25.71 -27.72
N SER A 564 -17.17 -25.60 -27.57
CA SER A 564 -16.56 -24.84 -26.49
C SER A 564 -16.65 -23.32 -26.70
N TYR A 565 -16.86 -22.86 -27.92
CA TYR A 565 -16.87 -21.46 -28.30
C TYR A 565 -18.24 -20.90 -28.72
N ALA A 566 -19.28 -21.75 -28.79
CA ALA A 566 -20.66 -21.32 -29.04
C ALA A 566 -21.28 -20.65 -27.79
N TYR A 567 -20.60 -19.62 -27.31
CA TYR A 567 -20.91 -18.95 -26.04
C TYR A 567 -22.22 -18.15 -26.14
N ASN A 568 -23.23 -18.58 -25.38
CA ASN A 568 -24.53 -17.90 -25.26
C ASN A 568 -24.82 -17.60 -23.79
N PRO A 569 -24.10 -16.68 -23.16
CA PRO A 569 -24.19 -16.52 -21.72
C PRO A 569 -25.43 -15.77 -21.26
N TRP A 570 -25.93 -16.15 -20.10
CA TRP A 570 -26.62 -15.28 -19.20
C TRP A 570 -25.61 -14.67 -18.25
N VAL A 571 -25.59 -13.36 -18.14
CA VAL A 571 -24.78 -12.63 -17.16
C VAL A 571 -25.71 -11.96 -16.16
N LEU A 572 -25.43 -12.15 -14.90
CA LEU A 572 -26.16 -11.54 -13.79
C LEU A 572 -25.17 -10.87 -12.86
N ASN A 573 -25.39 -9.58 -12.54
CA ASN A 573 -24.65 -8.85 -11.52
C ASN A 573 -25.63 -8.25 -10.52
N LEU A 574 -25.41 -8.50 -9.26
CA LEU A 574 -26.15 -7.95 -8.14
C LEU A 574 -25.20 -7.15 -7.24
N ARG A 575 -25.55 -5.93 -6.91
CA ARG A 575 -24.88 -5.13 -5.88
C ARG A 575 -25.94 -4.58 -4.94
N GLY A 576 -25.70 -4.72 -3.66
CA GLY A 576 -26.58 -4.21 -2.62
C GLY A 576 -25.75 -3.60 -1.49
N HIS A 577 -26.15 -2.44 -1.04
CA HIS A 577 -25.59 -1.82 0.14
C HIS A 577 -26.71 -1.24 0.98
N GLN A 578 -26.77 -1.62 2.24
CA GLN A 578 -27.73 -1.11 3.21
C GLN A 578 -27.05 -1.01 4.58
N ASP A 579 -26.94 0.20 5.13
CA ASP A 579 -26.25 0.48 6.40
C ASP A 579 -24.87 -0.22 6.46
N ASP A 580 -24.72 -1.22 7.31
CA ASP A 580 -23.48 -1.96 7.55
C ASP A 580 -23.39 -3.28 6.75
N VAL A 581 -24.30 -3.50 5.79
CA VAL A 581 -24.35 -4.71 4.96
C VAL A 581 -24.05 -4.37 3.51
N SER A 582 -23.07 -5.04 2.91
CA SER A 582 -22.76 -4.98 1.48
C SER A 582 -22.83 -6.39 0.89
N VAL A 583 -23.46 -6.52 -0.25
CA VAL A 583 -23.48 -7.76 -1.02
C VAL A 583 -23.13 -7.46 -2.47
N THR A 584 -22.24 -8.27 -3.04
CA THR A 584 -22.01 -8.32 -4.48
C THR A 584 -22.09 -9.76 -4.93
N ALA A 585 -22.74 -10.01 -6.06
CA ALA A 585 -22.78 -11.33 -6.66
C ALA A 585 -22.75 -11.20 -8.19
N ASN A 586 -22.02 -12.07 -8.82
CA ASN A 586 -21.99 -12.21 -10.27
C ASN A 586 -22.14 -13.67 -10.67
N ALA A 587 -22.78 -13.92 -11.79
CA ALA A 587 -22.93 -15.26 -12.32
C ALA A 587 -22.95 -15.24 -13.84
N ASN A 588 -22.21 -16.15 -14.43
CA ASN A 588 -22.20 -16.46 -15.84
C ASN A 588 -22.73 -17.87 -16.06
N TYR A 589 -23.86 -17.99 -16.73
CA TYR A 589 -24.45 -19.28 -17.09
C TYR A 589 -24.41 -19.49 -18.60
N ASP A 590 -23.70 -20.49 -19.04
CA ASP A 590 -23.61 -20.86 -20.46
C ASP A 590 -24.75 -21.80 -20.83
N THR A 591 -25.61 -21.33 -21.73
CA THR A 591 -26.76 -22.14 -22.18
C THR A 591 -26.36 -23.26 -23.13
N SER A 592 -25.22 -23.18 -23.78
CA SER A 592 -24.71 -24.24 -24.67
C SER A 592 -24.17 -25.40 -23.84
N LEU A 593 -23.36 -25.09 -22.83
CA LEU A 593 -22.83 -26.08 -21.89
C LEU A 593 -23.83 -26.49 -20.79
N LYS A 594 -24.97 -25.79 -20.66
CA LYS A 594 -25.95 -25.97 -19.58
C LYS A 594 -25.32 -25.93 -18.18
N SER A 595 -24.30 -25.14 -18.00
CA SER A 595 -23.54 -25.03 -16.74
C SER A 595 -23.16 -23.58 -16.43
N PHE A 596 -22.85 -23.30 -15.17
CA PHE A 596 -22.20 -22.05 -14.81
C PHE A 596 -20.73 -22.08 -15.26
N ARG A 597 -20.28 -21.03 -15.90
CA ARG A 597 -18.85 -20.80 -16.16
C ARG A 597 -18.18 -20.17 -14.96
N SER A 598 -18.82 -19.14 -14.40
CA SER A 598 -18.30 -18.51 -13.20
C SER A 598 -19.45 -18.06 -12.26
N VAL A 599 -19.19 -18.11 -10.97
CA VAL A 599 -20.06 -17.55 -9.93
C VAL A 599 -19.15 -16.92 -8.88
N GLY A 600 -19.37 -15.64 -8.63
CA GLY A 600 -18.72 -14.92 -7.55
C GLY A 600 -19.76 -14.36 -6.58
N ALA A 601 -19.51 -14.41 -5.29
CA ALA A 601 -20.33 -13.76 -4.28
C ALA A 601 -19.46 -13.22 -3.15
N ASN A 602 -19.71 -11.99 -2.74
CA ASN A 602 -19.06 -11.37 -1.58
C ASN A 602 -20.14 -10.75 -0.70
N LEU A 603 -20.14 -11.12 0.58
CA LEU A 603 -20.99 -10.57 1.62
C LEU A 603 -20.12 -9.96 2.71
N GLU A 604 -20.30 -8.68 2.96
CA GLU A 604 -19.66 -7.96 4.05
C GLU A 604 -20.72 -7.51 5.05
N LEU A 605 -20.50 -7.88 6.30
CA LEU A 605 -21.34 -7.47 7.43
C LEU A 605 -20.44 -6.72 8.41
N LYS A 606 -20.69 -5.42 8.59
CA LYS A 606 -19.94 -4.59 9.54
C LYS A 606 -20.72 -4.50 10.85
N LYS A 607 -19.98 -4.54 11.97
CA LYS A 607 -20.53 -4.42 13.34
C LYS A 607 -21.62 -5.44 13.69
N PHE A 608 -21.69 -6.55 12.96
CA PHE A 608 -22.63 -7.62 13.25
C PHE A 608 -22.14 -8.46 14.44
N LEU A 609 -22.89 -8.48 15.55
CA LEU A 609 -22.47 -9.16 16.80
C LEU A 609 -21.08 -8.73 17.30
N HIS A 610 -20.77 -7.43 17.27
CA HIS A 610 -19.44 -6.86 17.62
C HIS A 610 -18.31 -7.40 16.72
N SER A 611 -18.64 -7.83 15.51
CA SER A 611 -17.68 -8.38 14.55
C SER A 611 -17.96 -7.85 13.15
N ASP A 612 -16.90 -7.74 12.36
CA ASP A 612 -16.99 -7.58 10.93
C ASP A 612 -16.76 -8.95 10.26
N TRP A 613 -17.61 -9.27 9.29
CA TRP A 613 -17.58 -10.52 8.55
C TRP A 613 -17.40 -10.24 7.06
N VAL A 614 -16.53 -11.02 6.44
CA VAL A 614 -16.38 -11.07 4.99
C VAL A 614 -16.51 -12.53 4.56
N ILE A 615 -17.49 -12.82 3.72
CA ILE A 615 -17.75 -14.16 3.19
C ILE A 615 -17.65 -14.05 1.67
N ARG A 616 -16.71 -14.77 1.08
CA ARG A 616 -16.47 -14.81 -0.37
C ARG A 616 -16.63 -16.23 -0.89
N TYR A 617 -17.32 -16.34 -2.00
CA TYR A 617 -17.42 -17.58 -2.75
C TYR A 617 -17.00 -17.32 -4.19
N ALA A 618 -16.18 -18.21 -4.75
CA ALA A 618 -15.77 -18.20 -6.13
C ALA A 618 -15.89 -19.60 -6.73
N TYR A 619 -16.51 -19.67 -7.88
CA TYR A 619 -16.56 -20.85 -8.75
C TYR A 619 -16.12 -20.41 -10.14
N ASP A 620 -15.20 -21.15 -10.76
CA ASP A 620 -14.73 -20.92 -12.12
C ASP A 620 -14.51 -22.24 -12.84
N LEU A 621 -15.14 -22.40 -13.99
CA LEU A 621 -15.00 -23.58 -14.84
C LEU A 621 -13.82 -23.37 -15.78
N ARG A 622 -12.73 -24.07 -15.52
CA ARG A 622 -11.52 -24.06 -16.34
C ARG A 622 -11.56 -25.27 -17.27
N GLN A 623 -11.50 -25.04 -18.57
CA GLN A 623 -11.27 -26.11 -19.53
C GLN A 623 -9.76 -26.27 -19.71
N GLN A 624 -9.24 -27.44 -19.36
CA GLN A 624 -7.86 -27.81 -19.66
C GLN A 624 -7.91 -28.87 -20.75
N ASP A 625 -7.38 -28.51 -21.93
CA ASP A 625 -7.14 -29.50 -23.01
C ASP A 625 -5.97 -30.39 -22.57
N ASP A 626 -6.31 -31.60 -22.15
CA ASP A 626 -5.31 -32.65 -21.96
C ASP A 626 -5.38 -33.60 -23.17
N SER A 627 -4.24 -33.90 -23.76
CA SER A 627 -4.08 -34.80 -24.94
C SER A 627 -4.62 -36.20 -24.73
N SER A 628 -5.28 -36.50 -23.62
CA SER A 628 -5.86 -37.80 -23.26
C SER A 628 -7.38 -37.79 -22.99
N GLY A 629 -8.09 -36.70 -23.32
CA GLY A 629 -9.54 -36.57 -23.16
C GLY A 629 -9.89 -35.42 -22.25
N SER A 630 -10.75 -34.52 -22.72
CA SER A 630 -11.23 -33.31 -22.04
C SER A 630 -11.59 -33.58 -20.57
N LYS A 631 -10.71 -33.20 -19.65
CA LYS A 631 -10.96 -33.22 -18.22
C LYS A 631 -11.38 -31.84 -17.84
N THR A 632 -12.67 -31.64 -17.60
CA THR A 632 -13.20 -30.38 -17.10
C THR A 632 -12.59 -30.08 -15.72
N ASP A 633 -11.78 -29.05 -15.63
CA ASP A 633 -11.24 -28.56 -14.39
C ASP A 633 -12.07 -27.38 -13.88
N TYR A 634 -12.24 -27.24 -12.57
CA TYR A 634 -12.96 -26.13 -11.97
C TYR A 634 -12.35 -25.72 -10.63
N LEU A 635 -12.43 -24.42 -10.35
CA LEU A 635 -12.14 -23.87 -9.04
C LEU A 635 -13.47 -23.76 -8.27
N SER A 636 -13.49 -24.13 -6.99
CA SER A 636 -14.65 -23.89 -6.11
C SER A 636 -14.20 -23.62 -4.69
N ARG A 637 -14.17 -22.36 -4.29
CA ARG A 637 -13.64 -21.94 -2.99
C ARG A 637 -14.59 -21.07 -2.22
N LEU A 638 -14.66 -21.32 -0.91
CA LEU A 638 -15.37 -20.48 0.07
C LEU A 638 -14.36 -19.95 1.09
N GLY A 639 -14.28 -18.64 1.21
CA GLY A 639 -13.49 -17.95 2.22
C GLY A 639 -14.39 -17.23 3.21
N ILE A 640 -14.07 -17.37 4.50
CA ILE A 640 -14.74 -16.65 5.57
C ILE A 640 -13.68 -15.97 6.41
N ARG A 641 -13.82 -14.66 6.61
CA ARG A 641 -13.02 -13.88 7.56
C ARG A 641 -13.94 -13.21 8.57
N GLN A 642 -13.55 -13.32 9.83
CA GLN A 642 -14.19 -12.61 10.94
C GLN A 642 -13.17 -11.74 11.65
N THR A 643 -13.53 -10.49 11.92
CA THR A 643 -12.78 -9.58 12.79
C THR A 643 -13.68 -9.25 13.99
N TRP A 644 -13.31 -9.74 15.15
CA TRP A 644 -14.06 -9.57 16.40
C TRP A 644 -13.41 -8.49 17.27
N TYR A 645 -14.18 -7.47 17.61
CA TYR A 645 -13.78 -6.39 18.52
C TYR A 645 -14.09 -6.80 19.96
N ALA A 646 -13.17 -7.57 20.57
CA ALA A 646 -13.36 -8.15 21.89
C ALA A 646 -13.39 -7.09 22.99
N THR A 647 -12.55 -6.06 22.88
CA THR A 647 -12.51 -4.86 23.72
C THR A 647 -12.05 -3.66 22.88
N ASP A 648 -12.04 -2.46 23.47
CA ASP A 648 -11.49 -1.25 22.82
C ASP A 648 -9.99 -1.40 22.46
N PHE A 649 -9.28 -2.32 23.10
CA PHE A 649 -7.86 -2.55 22.92
C PHE A 649 -7.53 -3.87 22.20
N LEU A 650 -8.45 -4.83 22.18
CA LEU A 650 -8.21 -6.16 21.63
C LEU A 650 -9.16 -6.48 20.49
N THR A 651 -8.59 -6.66 19.32
CA THR A 651 -9.27 -7.17 18.15
C THR A 651 -8.73 -8.57 17.82
N MET A 652 -9.59 -9.52 17.56
CA MET A 652 -9.22 -10.86 17.13
C MET A 652 -9.70 -11.09 15.70
N ASN A 653 -8.92 -11.76 14.89
CA ASN A 653 -9.28 -12.12 13.52
C ASN A 653 -9.13 -13.62 13.31
N GLY A 654 -10.02 -14.17 12.52
CA GLY A 654 -9.94 -15.54 12.03
C GLY A 654 -10.31 -15.57 10.55
N ALA A 655 -9.58 -16.37 9.77
CA ALA A 655 -9.88 -16.59 8.37
C ALA A 655 -9.74 -18.06 8.03
N VAL A 656 -10.59 -18.54 7.13
CA VAL A 656 -10.55 -19.89 6.59
C VAL A 656 -10.95 -19.90 5.12
N VAL A 657 -10.22 -20.65 4.30
CA VAL A 657 -10.56 -20.91 2.91
C VAL A 657 -10.67 -22.41 2.71
N LYS A 658 -11.85 -22.84 2.25
CA LYS A 658 -12.15 -24.22 1.88
C LYS A 658 -12.18 -24.35 0.36
N ASP A 659 -11.40 -25.28 -0.18
CA ASP A 659 -11.52 -25.73 -1.57
C ASP A 659 -12.45 -26.94 -1.62
N PHE A 660 -13.57 -26.81 -2.37
CA PHE A 660 -14.56 -27.89 -2.49
C PHE A 660 -14.23 -28.90 -3.57
N LYS A 661 -13.35 -28.54 -4.53
CA LYS A 661 -12.90 -29.48 -5.56
C LYS A 661 -12.06 -30.59 -4.94
N ASP A 662 -11.08 -30.19 -4.13
CA ASP A 662 -10.14 -31.12 -3.51
C ASP A 662 -10.56 -31.54 -2.09
N ASP A 663 -11.74 -31.04 -1.63
CA ASP A 663 -12.33 -31.26 -0.30
C ASP A 663 -11.38 -30.95 0.86
N GLN A 664 -10.56 -29.90 0.75
CA GLN A 664 -9.55 -29.57 1.73
C GLN A 664 -9.59 -28.11 2.15
N PHE A 665 -8.98 -27.81 3.29
CA PHE A 665 -8.73 -26.44 3.73
C PHE A 665 -7.49 -25.91 3.03
N PHE A 666 -7.67 -24.94 2.14
CA PHE A 666 -6.60 -24.28 1.40
C PHE A 666 -5.74 -23.41 2.33
N SER A 667 -6.37 -22.68 3.23
CA SER A 667 -5.68 -21.90 4.26
C SER A 667 -6.56 -21.68 5.48
N TYR A 668 -5.95 -21.47 6.62
CA TYR A 668 -6.61 -20.94 7.81
C TYR A 668 -5.65 -20.15 8.66
N GLU A 669 -6.17 -19.11 9.31
CA GLU A 669 -5.44 -18.20 10.16
C GLU A 669 -6.26 -17.80 11.38
N ILE A 670 -5.59 -17.62 12.50
CA ILE A 670 -6.10 -16.93 13.67
C ILE A 670 -5.10 -15.87 14.10
N GLY A 671 -5.59 -14.68 14.42
CA GLY A 671 -4.77 -13.57 14.85
C GLY A 671 -5.37 -12.78 16.00
N ALA A 672 -4.53 -12.02 16.68
CA ALA A 672 -4.91 -11.07 17.70
C ALA A 672 -4.11 -9.77 17.53
N HIS A 673 -4.82 -8.66 17.49
CA HIS A 673 -4.27 -7.32 17.47
C HIS A 673 -4.62 -6.63 18.79
N TYR A 674 -3.60 -6.35 19.59
CA TYR A 674 -3.75 -5.59 20.83
C TYR A 674 -3.20 -4.17 20.62
N ASP A 675 -4.05 -3.15 20.76
CA ASP A 675 -3.72 -1.75 20.52
C ASP A 675 -3.91 -0.92 21.79
N SER A 676 -2.89 -0.88 22.65
CA SER A 676 -2.87 -0.01 23.83
C SER A 676 -2.52 1.44 23.45
N CYS A 677 -2.59 2.35 24.42
CA CYS A 677 -2.18 3.74 24.23
C CYS A 677 -0.68 3.91 23.98
N CYS A 678 0.14 2.97 24.43
CA CYS A 678 1.59 3.03 24.42
C CYS A 678 2.25 2.12 23.40
N TRP A 679 1.63 1.02 23.05
CA TRP A 679 2.19 0.00 22.16
C TRP A 679 1.10 -0.79 21.46
N THR A 680 1.43 -1.38 20.32
CA THR A 680 0.57 -2.33 19.63
C THR A 680 1.30 -3.64 19.42
N SER A 681 0.56 -4.73 19.44
CA SER A 681 1.08 -6.06 19.14
C SER A 681 0.14 -6.79 18.18
N ASN A 682 0.73 -7.38 17.14
CA ASN A 682 0.06 -8.30 16.23
C ASN A 682 0.62 -9.71 16.46
N VAL A 683 -0.25 -10.68 16.65
CA VAL A 683 0.12 -12.09 16.72
C VAL A 683 -0.76 -12.84 15.75
N ASN A 684 -0.15 -13.52 14.77
CA ASN A 684 -0.86 -14.35 13.82
C ASN A 684 -0.27 -15.75 13.78
N PHE A 685 -1.14 -16.74 13.63
CA PHE A 685 -0.78 -18.13 13.47
C PHE A 685 -1.65 -18.76 12.38
N GLY A 686 -1.06 -19.47 11.45
CA GLY A 686 -1.81 -20.04 10.36
C GLY A 686 -1.09 -21.13 9.58
N ARG A 687 -1.83 -21.71 8.65
CA ARG A 687 -1.35 -22.67 7.65
C ARG A 687 -1.85 -22.24 6.28
N ARG A 688 -0.99 -22.26 5.28
CA ARG A 688 -1.35 -21.93 3.89
C ARG A 688 -0.80 -22.94 2.92
N TYR A 689 -1.48 -23.05 1.79
CA TYR A 689 -1.03 -23.84 0.66
C TYR A 689 0.09 -23.09 -0.10
N ILE A 690 1.19 -23.81 -0.41
CA ILE A 690 2.35 -23.28 -1.13
C ILE A 690 2.70 -24.15 -2.37
N GLY A 691 1.92 -25.18 -2.65
CA GLY A 691 2.15 -26.10 -3.78
C GLY A 691 1.77 -25.46 -5.12
N SER A 692 2.34 -25.99 -6.21
CA SER A 692 1.91 -25.69 -7.58
C SER A 692 0.55 -26.33 -7.87
N SER A 693 -0.20 -25.78 -8.82
CA SER A 693 -1.46 -26.39 -9.29
C SER A 693 -1.30 -27.80 -9.90
N THR A 694 -0.07 -28.21 -10.19
CA THR A 694 0.29 -29.53 -10.72
C THR A 694 0.67 -30.54 -9.63
N ASP A 695 0.90 -30.08 -8.39
CA ASP A 695 1.31 -30.95 -7.30
C ASP A 695 0.09 -31.66 -6.68
N ASN A 696 0.30 -32.90 -6.21
CA ASN A 696 -0.73 -33.62 -5.48
C ASN A 696 -1.08 -32.84 -4.19
N ALA A 697 -2.25 -32.20 -4.20
CA ALA A 697 -2.72 -31.34 -3.11
C ALA A 697 -2.79 -32.02 -1.73
N ASN A 698 -2.66 -33.34 -1.67
CA ASN A 698 -2.72 -34.13 -0.44
C ASN A 698 -1.38 -34.35 0.27
N SER A 699 -0.25 -33.82 -0.23
CA SER A 699 1.02 -33.95 0.47
C SER A 699 1.19 -32.81 1.51
N ASP A 700 1.55 -33.15 2.75
CA ASP A 700 1.87 -32.14 3.81
C ASP A 700 3.03 -31.23 3.39
N GLU A 701 3.80 -31.60 2.37
CA GLU A 701 4.89 -30.82 1.82
C GLU A 701 4.41 -29.56 1.10
N ASN A 702 3.16 -29.56 0.62
CA ASN A 702 2.55 -28.41 -0.08
C ASN A 702 1.93 -27.39 0.87
N TYR A 703 2.11 -27.53 2.17
CA TYR A 703 1.59 -26.63 3.17
C TYR A 703 2.69 -26.06 4.05
N GLN A 704 2.58 -24.79 4.35
CA GLN A 704 3.48 -24.10 5.27
C GLN A 704 2.72 -23.58 6.47
N TRP A 705 3.19 -23.95 7.68
CA TRP A 705 2.80 -23.31 8.92
C TRP A 705 3.59 -22.03 9.12
N TYR A 706 2.94 -21.00 9.60
CA TYR A 706 3.59 -19.75 9.96
C TYR A 706 3.06 -19.22 11.28
N ALA A 707 3.93 -18.49 11.97
CA ALA A 707 3.58 -17.70 13.14
C ALA A 707 4.29 -16.35 13.02
N SER A 708 3.59 -15.28 13.28
CA SER A 708 4.16 -13.94 13.31
C SER A 708 3.83 -13.24 14.61
N VAL A 709 4.79 -12.52 15.17
CA VAL A 709 4.62 -11.65 16.33
C VAL A 709 5.26 -10.31 15.98
N GLU A 710 4.48 -9.24 16.07
CA GLU A 710 4.95 -7.89 15.88
C GLU A 710 4.66 -7.06 17.13
N LEU A 711 5.61 -6.24 17.54
CA LEU A 711 5.48 -5.32 18.66
C LEU A 711 5.90 -3.91 18.18
N PHE A 712 5.02 -2.94 18.38
CA PHE A 712 5.25 -1.53 18.08
C PHE A 712 5.20 -0.70 19.36
N LEU A 713 6.20 0.09 19.64
CA LEU A 713 6.16 1.11 20.66
C LEU A 713 5.75 2.45 20.03
N LYS A 714 4.58 2.95 20.39
CA LYS A 714 4.02 4.19 19.82
C LYS A 714 4.88 5.40 20.15
N GLY A 715 4.98 6.31 19.19
CA GLY A 715 5.82 7.50 19.29
C GLY A 715 7.32 7.26 19.03
N PHE A 716 7.76 6.01 19.16
CA PHE A 716 9.14 5.63 18.97
C PHE A 716 9.43 5.19 17.53
N SER A 717 8.50 4.54 16.90
CA SER A 717 8.62 4.03 15.54
C SER A 717 7.26 3.84 14.88
N SER A 718 7.23 4.06 13.57
CA SER A 718 6.09 3.71 12.71
C SER A 718 6.13 2.25 12.22
N LYS A 719 7.20 1.50 12.56
CA LYS A 719 7.38 0.08 12.19
C LYS A 719 7.54 -0.77 13.45
N PRO A 720 7.24 -2.08 13.42
CA PRO A 720 7.35 -2.93 14.59
C PRO A 720 8.77 -2.98 15.13
N ILE A 721 8.94 -2.90 16.43
CA ILE A 721 10.26 -3.06 17.10
C ILE A 721 10.72 -4.51 17.05
N ILE A 722 9.77 -5.44 17.14
CA ILE A 722 10.00 -6.87 17.03
C ILE A 722 9.02 -7.39 15.99
N LYS A 723 9.52 -8.00 14.94
CA LYS A 723 8.76 -8.73 13.94
C LYS A 723 9.34 -10.12 13.83
N VAL A 724 8.59 -11.12 14.27
CA VAL A 724 8.95 -12.52 14.17
C VAL A 724 7.89 -13.20 13.31
N GLY A 725 8.31 -13.89 12.26
CA GLY A 725 7.42 -14.55 11.32
C GLY A 725 7.10 -13.69 10.09
N LYS A 726 6.50 -14.32 9.09
CA LYS A 726 6.07 -13.68 7.85
C LYS A 726 4.63 -13.17 8.02
N ASP A 727 4.39 -11.90 7.73
CA ASP A 727 3.05 -11.32 7.77
C ASP A 727 2.43 -11.44 6.38
N ASP A 728 1.63 -12.47 6.18
CA ASP A 728 0.87 -12.71 4.95
C ASP A 728 -0.64 -12.61 5.19
N SER A 729 -1.05 -11.97 6.30
CA SER A 729 -2.45 -11.95 6.76
C SER A 729 -3.44 -11.28 5.80
N HIS A 730 -2.98 -10.41 4.90
CA HIS A 730 -3.84 -9.77 3.90
C HIS A 730 -4.09 -10.64 2.65
N GLU A 731 -3.21 -11.59 2.33
CA GLU A 731 -3.27 -12.37 1.09
C GLU A 731 -4.28 -13.53 1.11
N ILE A 732 -4.75 -13.96 2.29
CA ILE A 732 -5.58 -15.18 2.40
C ILE A 732 -6.90 -15.09 1.63
N LEU A 733 -7.56 -13.93 1.61
CA LEU A 733 -8.80 -13.75 0.84
C LEU A 733 -8.56 -13.32 -0.61
N GLU A 734 -7.39 -12.78 -0.93
CA GLU A 734 -7.03 -12.44 -2.32
C GLU A 734 -6.85 -13.69 -3.17
N SER A 735 -6.48 -14.82 -2.57
CA SER A 735 -6.41 -16.13 -3.24
C SER A 735 -7.78 -16.67 -3.73
N ILE A 736 -8.87 -15.97 -3.45
CA ILE A 736 -10.23 -16.30 -3.90
C ILE A 736 -10.64 -15.43 -5.11
N ASP A 737 -9.94 -14.33 -5.36
CA ASP A 737 -10.24 -13.48 -6.51
C ASP A 737 -9.95 -14.23 -7.81
N LEU A 738 -10.88 -14.14 -8.75
CA LEU A 738 -10.83 -14.73 -10.08
C LEU A 738 -10.09 -13.73 -10.99
N ASP A 739 -8.75 -13.71 -10.97
CA ASP A 739 -7.95 -13.05 -12.02
C ASP A 739 -7.52 -14.03 -13.10
#